data_fe06de7b261a942c24362372e084d9ad
#
_entry.id   fe06de7b261a942c24362372e084d9ad
#
_cell.length_a   1.000
_cell.length_b   1.000
_cell.length_c   1.000
_cell.angle_alpha   90.00
_cell.angle_beta   90.00
_cell.angle_gamma   90.00
#
_symmetry.space_group_name_H-M   'P 1'
#
loop_
_entity.id
_entity.type
_entity.pdbx_description
1 polymer ?
#
loop_
_entity_poly.entity_id
_entity_poly.type
_entity_poly.pdbx_seq_one_letter_code
_entity_poly.pdbx_strand_id
1 'polypeptide(L)'
;MDNIIRQITDRIHGAIYVSALEYQMMATPFFYRLHDVYQSSTVYMTFPSNRTKRYEHSLGTMELAGQLFYSAVNNASSEHQRSLLRDLQAQFEVILNSFKNRAVISSVRIYQADANALSRLIPKNKCTMREVLNLIENVGTSPLMDRALCKQEVCFGNLLNPKEQDSIIQLSLYSFLYQSALQALRIASLFHDIGHPPFSHIIEFTLKRLYKKDTSQYVTEKLEKLTQCLDKYIHCNAVEPLLLDGGNAISREKERDLHEQIGLNILYNAYRGVLSKTVTKLAKNTSNQENRLYALYLVTVIEFTFGILLEKSPVFASLHKIIAGPVDADRLDYTVRDTRNSGVDWGSAPYTRIISASRFAYKDGDLKLAFPEQSCEDIDDLLVNRYKIFQRINYHHKSVKTSELMQRTVEMLAEDYLLSPPGQEIIPEIRDLWESLGAAFGLDEAENQISQWTDSWLVSVLSKALCTLSDSDNVANLIDVSIGRTEEKLHKLYRMLEEVQLNRKRYFPLLKRQRDALKLRDKVVAVAGITEKALDILSLHEYNKLIKETGEKADSAREALYRIGLLKEEVLHAANFGLLDALLPDERTSQELIDEILQDELQQGHILDYFIWKNTGIYKFGVSELTDIFLHRRGGDVYRYDLSTSLISKLDAQRMSCLWLFSFVCFPDLPDVDIEKQIDNIFCRIATSIGNSIHNQMNALFDFDTVVSSVMQITK
;
A
#
# COMPACT_ATOMS: atom_id res chain seq x y z
N MET A 1 4.93 29.84 24.09
CA MET A 1 5.32 28.46 23.71
C MET A 1 6.81 28.32 23.91
N ASP A 2 7.26 27.20 24.41
CA ASP A 2 8.69 26.97 24.58
C ASP A 2 9.37 26.94 23.21
N ASN A 3 10.29 27.89 22.99
CA ASN A 3 11.05 28.04 21.75
C ASN A 3 12.10 26.92 21.55
N ILE A 4 11.78 25.71 21.95
CA ILE A 4 12.69 24.57 21.86
C ILE A 4 12.62 24.01 20.45
N ILE A 5 13.75 24.05 19.74
CA ILE A 5 13.88 23.35 18.45
C ILE A 5 13.97 21.87 18.76
N ARG A 6 13.01 21.10 18.22
CA ARG A 6 13.02 19.63 18.30
C ARG A 6 13.60 19.09 17.01
N GLN A 7 14.66 18.30 17.14
CA GLN A 7 15.36 17.69 16.04
C GLN A 7 15.47 16.19 16.28
N ILE A 8 15.17 15.40 15.26
CA ILE A 8 15.36 13.95 15.25
C ILE A 8 16.38 13.64 14.16
N THR A 9 17.41 12.85 14.51
CA THR A 9 18.42 12.45 13.53
C THR A 9 17.94 11.20 12.80
N ASP A 10 17.81 11.30 11.48
CA ASP A 10 17.49 10.20 10.58
C ASP A 10 18.71 9.81 9.74
N ARG A 11 18.89 8.52 9.51
CA ARG A 11 20.03 7.99 8.75
C ARG A 11 20.04 8.42 7.28
N ILE A 12 18.86 8.65 6.71
CA ILE A 12 18.67 8.96 5.28
C ILE A 12 18.62 10.46 5.05
N HIS A 13 17.81 11.17 5.84
CA HIS A 13 17.51 12.60 5.65
C HIS A 13 18.29 13.52 6.59
N GLY A 14 19.13 12.96 7.46
CA GLY A 14 19.91 13.75 8.42
C GLY A 14 19.05 14.32 9.54
N ALA A 15 19.12 15.61 9.76
CA ALA A 15 18.40 16.31 10.82
C ALA A 15 16.97 16.68 10.37
N ILE A 16 15.97 15.97 10.86
CA ILE A 16 14.55 16.26 10.65
C ILE A 16 14.06 17.16 11.79
N TYR A 17 13.50 18.31 11.43
CA TYR A 17 12.93 19.24 12.39
C TYR A 17 11.44 18.97 12.56
N VAL A 18 11.01 18.90 13.83
CA VAL A 18 9.65 18.53 14.22
C VAL A 18 9.01 19.70 14.94
N SER A 19 7.83 20.12 14.48
CA SER A 19 7.07 21.19 15.13
C SER A 19 6.53 20.75 16.50
N ALA A 20 6.14 21.71 17.33
CA ALA A 20 5.57 21.43 18.64
C ALA A 20 4.28 20.60 18.52
N LEU A 21 3.46 20.82 17.49
CA LEU A 21 2.25 20.08 17.23
C LEU A 21 2.57 18.66 16.75
N GLU A 22 3.45 18.47 15.80
CA GLU A 22 3.93 17.17 15.33
C GLU A 22 4.49 16.34 16.48
N TYR A 23 5.33 16.94 17.32
CA TYR A 23 5.90 16.26 18.49
C TYR A 23 4.83 15.78 19.49
N GLN A 24 3.80 16.61 19.74
CA GLN A 24 2.69 16.21 20.62
C GLN A 24 1.87 15.06 20.03
N MET A 25 1.67 15.05 18.71
CA MET A 25 1.00 13.96 18.01
C MET A 25 1.82 12.67 18.06
N MET A 26 3.14 12.76 17.88
CA MET A 26 4.07 11.63 17.97
C MET A 26 4.19 11.05 19.39
N ALA A 27 4.02 11.88 20.42
CA ALA A 27 4.09 11.48 21.82
C ALA A 27 2.83 10.70 22.29
N THR A 28 2.04 10.18 21.37
CA THR A 28 0.88 9.33 21.67
C THR A 28 1.26 7.85 21.60
N PRO A 29 0.63 6.95 22.40
CA PRO A 29 0.86 5.52 22.30
C PRO A 29 0.62 4.96 20.89
N PHE A 30 -0.34 5.53 20.17
CA PHE A 30 -0.67 5.18 18.78
C PHE A 30 0.52 5.34 17.83
N PHE A 31 1.25 6.43 17.94
CA PHE A 31 2.42 6.69 17.09
C PHE A 31 3.66 5.96 17.61
N TYR A 32 3.83 5.93 18.95
CA TYR A 32 5.00 5.32 19.57
C TYR A 32 5.16 3.83 19.22
N ARG A 33 4.06 3.08 19.06
CA ARG A 33 4.10 1.66 18.65
C ARG A 33 4.84 1.43 17.33
N LEU A 34 4.88 2.44 16.42
CA LEU A 34 5.57 2.32 15.13
C LEU A 34 7.08 2.09 15.26
N HIS A 35 7.67 2.35 16.44
CA HIS A 35 9.03 1.92 16.76
C HIS A 35 9.21 0.40 16.72
N ASP A 36 8.11 -0.36 16.76
CA ASP A 36 8.15 -1.80 16.72
C ASP A 36 7.23 -2.42 15.65
N VAL A 37 6.97 -1.68 14.57
CA VAL A 37 6.31 -2.19 13.36
C VAL A 37 7.28 -2.03 12.18
N TYR A 38 7.64 -3.14 11.53
CA TYR A 38 8.56 -3.12 10.39
C TYR A 38 7.86 -2.59 9.12
N GLN A 39 8.56 -1.72 8.40
CA GLN A 39 8.08 -1.15 7.14
C GLN A 39 7.89 -2.23 6.08
N SER A 40 8.89 -3.06 5.87
CA SER A 40 8.89 -4.13 4.86
C SER A 40 8.48 -5.49 5.43
N SER A 41 7.69 -5.52 6.51
CA SER A 41 7.11 -6.73 7.08
C SER A 41 8.16 -7.83 7.38
N THR A 42 8.04 -9.03 6.81
CA THR A 42 8.95 -10.18 7.04
C THR A 42 10.26 -10.10 6.26
N VAL A 43 10.50 -9.07 5.46
CA VAL A 43 11.69 -8.95 4.61
C VAL A 43 13.00 -9.05 5.41
N TYR A 44 13.05 -8.55 6.64
CA TYR A 44 14.23 -8.64 7.50
C TYR A 44 14.65 -10.10 7.82
N MET A 45 13.73 -11.05 7.71
CA MET A 45 14.05 -12.48 7.90
C MET A 45 14.88 -13.04 6.71
N THR A 46 14.84 -12.38 5.56
CA THR A 46 15.64 -12.71 4.37
C THR A 46 16.82 -11.75 4.19
N PHE A 47 16.60 -10.47 4.45
CA PHE A 47 17.59 -9.38 4.40
C PHE A 47 17.78 -8.80 5.81
N PRO A 48 18.66 -9.37 6.65
CA PRO A 48 18.71 -9.07 8.09
C PRO A 48 18.97 -7.62 8.45
N SER A 49 19.56 -6.84 7.55
CA SER A 49 19.81 -5.41 7.72
C SER A 49 18.59 -4.54 7.37
N ASN A 50 17.59 -5.07 6.66
CA ASN A 50 16.34 -4.36 6.37
C ASN A 50 15.39 -4.40 7.58
N ARG A 51 15.74 -3.60 8.60
CA ARG A 51 14.98 -3.46 9.83
C ARG A 51 14.36 -2.08 10.01
N THR A 52 14.07 -1.42 8.89
CA THR A 52 13.37 -0.13 8.90
C THR A 52 12.06 -0.26 9.66
N LYS A 53 11.85 0.63 10.61
CA LYS A 53 10.60 0.75 11.33
C LYS A 53 9.71 1.81 10.67
N ARG A 54 8.40 1.63 10.76
CA ARG A 54 7.44 2.61 10.23
C ARG A 54 7.59 3.98 10.87
N TYR A 55 8.10 4.05 12.08
CA TYR A 55 8.44 5.30 12.75
C TYR A 55 9.43 6.15 11.94
N GLU A 56 10.55 5.56 11.50
CA GLU A 56 11.59 6.24 10.72
C GLU A 56 11.07 6.64 9.34
N HIS A 57 10.33 5.76 8.69
CA HIS A 57 9.71 6.00 7.40
C HIS A 57 8.69 7.15 7.47
N SER A 58 7.79 7.14 8.45
CA SER A 58 6.80 8.22 8.63
C SER A 58 7.45 9.59 8.84
N LEU A 59 8.58 9.65 9.56
CA LEU A 59 9.36 10.88 9.71
C LEU A 59 9.97 11.34 8.38
N GLY A 60 10.55 10.40 7.62
CA GLY A 60 11.13 10.69 6.31
C GLY A 60 10.08 11.20 5.33
N THR A 61 8.94 10.53 5.26
CA THR A 61 7.80 10.94 4.41
C THR A 61 7.27 12.32 4.79
N MET A 62 7.13 12.62 6.08
CA MET A 62 6.75 13.94 6.56
C MET A 62 7.72 15.04 6.10
N GLU A 63 9.02 14.80 6.24
CA GLU A 63 10.04 15.77 5.85
C GLU A 63 10.02 16.02 4.34
N LEU A 64 9.97 14.94 3.54
CA LEU A 64 9.95 15.04 2.09
C LEU A 64 8.67 15.68 1.56
N ALA A 65 7.51 15.41 2.18
CA ALA A 65 6.26 16.04 1.81
C ALA A 65 6.29 17.56 2.05
N GLY A 66 6.84 17.97 3.19
CA GLY A 66 7.05 19.41 3.47
C GLY A 66 7.98 20.08 2.47
N GLN A 67 9.09 19.42 2.10
CA GLN A 67 10.03 19.92 1.10
C GLN A 67 9.41 19.98 -0.30
N LEU A 68 8.65 18.95 -0.72
CA LEU A 68 7.92 18.94 -2.00
C LEU A 68 6.91 20.10 -2.06
N PHE A 69 6.10 20.27 -1.02
CA PHE A 69 5.12 21.35 -0.96
C PHE A 69 5.79 22.72 -1.01
N TYR A 70 6.82 22.94 -0.19
CA TYR A 70 7.59 24.18 -0.21
C TYR A 70 8.15 24.48 -1.61
N SER A 71 8.86 23.53 -2.21
CA SER A 71 9.45 23.71 -3.55
C SER A 71 8.37 23.96 -4.60
N ALA A 72 7.28 23.18 -4.55
CA ALA A 72 6.20 23.31 -5.51
C ALA A 72 5.49 24.67 -5.46
N VAL A 73 5.31 25.23 -4.26
CA VAL A 73 4.74 26.57 -4.08
C VAL A 73 5.75 27.65 -4.45
N ASN A 74 6.99 27.54 -3.97
CA ASN A 74 8.04 28.56 -4.19
C ASN A 74 8.40 28.72 -5.68
N ASN A 75 8.42 27.61 -6.44
CA ASN A 75 8.71 27.59 -7.87
C ASN A 75 7.49 27.90 -8.76
N ALA A 76 6.29 27.99 -8.19
CA ALA A 76 5.08 28.30 -8.94
C ALA A 76 5.09 29.77 -9.42
N SER A 77 4.42 30.04 -10.54
CA SER A 77 4.19 31.41 -10.99
C SER A 77 3.31 32.17 -9.99
N SER A 78 3.44 33.50 -9.93
CA SER A 78 2.59 34.34 -9.06
C SER A 78 1.10 34.12 -9.28
N GLU A 79 0.68 33.80 -10.52
CA GLU A 79 -0.70 33.46 -10.85
C GLU A 79 -1.13 32.14 -10.18
N HIS A 80 -0.31 31.10 -10.31
CA HIS A 80 -0.60 29.78 -9.72
C HIS A 80 -0.55 29.82 -8.19
N GLN A 81 0.38 30.60 -7.59
CA GLN A 81 0.39 30.84 -6.15
C GLN A 81 -0.91 31.52 -5.68
N ARG A 82 -1.40 32.56 -6.38
CA ARG A 82 -2.69 33.20 -6.05
C ARG A 82 -3.85 32.26 -6.18
N SER A 83 -3.87 31.40 -7.20
CA SER A 83 -4.94 30.44 -7.39
C SER A 83 -4.97 29.39 -6.27
N LEU A 84 -3.82 28.82 -5.91
CA LEU A 84 -3.70 27.92 -4.76
C LEU A 84 -4.21 28.57 -3.45
N LEU A 85 -3.77 29.80 -3.18
CA LEU A 85 -4.14 30.51 -1.96
C LEU A 85 -5.62 30.86 -1.92
N ARG A 86 -6.23 31.16 -3.06
CA ARG A 86 -7.71 31.34 -3.17
C ARG A 86 -8.46 30.03 -2.90
N ASP A 87 -7.98 28.92 -3.43
CA ASP A 87 -8.59 27.62 -3.20
C ASP A 87 -8.51 27.22 -1.72
N LEU A 88 -7.35 27.45 -1.07
CA LEU A 88 -7.18 27.26 0.37
C LEU A 88 -8.06 28.22 1.19
N GLN A 89 -8.19 29.48 0.76
CA GLN A 89 -9.08 30.44 1.41
C GLN A 89 -10.54 29.99 1.33
N ALA A 90 -10.99 29.46 0.19
CA ALA A 90 -12.34 28.94 0.05
C ALA A 90 -12.61 27.80 1.04
N GLN A 91 -11.66 26.88 1.22
CA GLN A 91 -11.77 25.81 2.23
C GLN A 91 -11.79 26.37 3.67
N PHE A 92 -10.98 27.38 3.95
CA PHE A 92 -10.96 28.06 5.25
C PHE A 92 -12.28 28.76 5.54
N GLU A 93 -12.90 29.39 4.54
CA GLU A 93 -14.24 30.01 4.69
C GLU A 93 -15.33 29.00 5.02
N VAL A 94 -15.26 27.77 4.50
CA VAL A 94 -16.15 26.67 4.90
C VAL A 94 -16.00 26.39 6.39
N ILE A 95 -14.77 26.29 6.90
CA ILE A 95 -14.50 26.08 8.32
C ILE A 95 -15.11 27.20 9.17
N LEU A 96 -14.88 28.47 8.78
CA LEU A 96 -15.45 29.63 9.50
C LEU A 96 -16.98 29.63 9.52
N ASN A 97 -17.60 29.28 8.40
CA ASN A 97 -19.07 29.21 8.30
C ASN A 97 -19.63 28.08 9.17
N SER A 98 -18.92 26.97 9.29
CA SER A 98 -19.32 25.86 10.18
C SER A 98 -19.30 26.27 11.65
N PHE A 99 -18.35 27.10 12.06
CA PHE A 99 -18.35 27.70 13.41
C PHE A 99 -19.55 28.63 13.69
N LYS A 100 -20.11 29.29 12.67
CA LYS A 100 -21.33 30.10 12.81
C LYS A 100 -22.57 29.23 13.05
N ASN A 101 -22.62 28.04 12.47
CA ASN A 101 -23.75 27.13 12.52
C ASN A 101 -23.58 26.14 13.68
N ARG A 102 -23.95 26.56 14.92
CA ARG A 102 -23.73 25.80 16.17
C ARG A 102 -24.22 24.33 16.16
N ALA A 103 -25.13 23.96 15.29
CA ALA A 103 -25.60 22.58 15.17
C ALA A 103 -24.49 21.59 14.85
N VAL A 104 -23.44 22.04 14.15
CA VAL A 104 -22.28 21.22 13.74
C VAL A 104 -21.36 20.96 14.96
N ILE A 105 -21.13 21.96 15.82
CA ILE A 105 -20.24 21.79 17.00
C ILE A 105 -20.83 20.81 18.02
N SER A 106 -22.16 20.69 18.11
CA SER A 106 -22.83 19.75 19.02
C SER A 106 -22.92 18.32 18.46
N SER A 107 -22.83 18.15 17.13
CA SER A 107 -22.80 16.85 16.47
C SER A 107 -21.38 16.29 16.32
N VAL A 108 -20.38 17.15 16.45
CA VAL A 108 -18.97 16.77 16.40
C VAL A 108 -18.61 15.95 17.64
N ARG A 109 -17.96 14.82 17.46
CA ARG A 109 -17.47 13.91 18.49
C ARG A 109 -16.38 14.50 19.41
N ILE A 110 -16.33 15.83 19.55
CA ILE A 110 -15.50 16.55 20.53
C ILE A 110 -16.21 16.45 21.88
N TYR A 111 -15.48 16.21 22.96
CA TYR A 111 -16.05 16.28 24.31
C TYR A 111 -16.76 17.63 24.51
N GLN A 112 -17.91 17.62 25.15
CA GLN A 112 -18.71 18.81 25.36
C GLN A 112 -17.94 19.94 26.09
N ALA A 113 -16.98 19.57 26.94
CA ALA A 113 -16.09 20.51 27.61
C ALA A 113 -15.14 21.23 26.62
N ASP A 114 -14.62 20.52 25.62
CA ASP A 114 -13.72 21.08 24.62
C ASP A 114 -14.46 21.95 23.61
N ALA A 115 -15.67 21.56 23.23
CA ALA A 115 -16.57 22.37 22.41
C ALA A 115 -16.90 23.71 23.10
N ASN A 116 -17.13 23.71 24.42
CA ASN A 116 -17.36 24.92 25.20
C ASN A 116 -16.10 25.81 25.31
N ALA A 117 -14.91 25.19 25.48
CA ALA A 117 -13.67 25.92 25.54
C ALA A 117 -13.31 26.54 24.14
N LEU A 118 -13.50 25.77 23.07
CA LEU A 118 -13.32 26.24 21.71
C LEU A 118 -14.29 27.38 21.35
N SER A 119 -15.57 27.25 21.73
CA SER A 119 -16.59 28.30 21.51
C SER A 119 -16.30 29.61 22.24
N ARG A 120 -15.58 29.55 23.36
CA ARG A 120 -15.11 30.75 24.08
C ARG A 120 -13.91 31.42 23.37
N LEU A 121 -12.99 30.62 22.81
CA LEU A 121 -11.85 31.11 22.08
C LEU A 121 -12.24 31.64 20.70
N ILE A 122 -13.17 30.98 20.01
CA ILE A 122 -13.66 31.31 18.68
C ILE A 122 -15.19 31.56 18.76
N PRO A 123 -15.61 32.74 19.25
CA PRO A 123 -17.05 33.07 19.39
C PRO A 123 -17.71 33.20 18.01
N LYS A 124 -18.99 32.79 17.92
CA LYS A 124 -19.82 32.88 16.72
C LYS A 124 -19.78 34.22 15.98
N ASN A 125 -19.88 35.28 16.71
CA ASN A 125 -19.90 36.65 16.17
C ASN A 125 -18.51 37.12 15.69
N LYS A 126 -17.48 36.34 15.93
CA LYS A 126 -16.07 36.61 15.53
C LYS A 126 -15.52 35.61 14.51
N CYS A 127 -16.39 34.83 13.88
CA CYS A 127 -16.05 33.85 12.84
C CYS A 127 -16.35 34.38 11.42
N THR A 128 -16.16 35.67 11.18
CA THR A 128 -16.22 36.23 9.85
C THR A 128 -14.80 36.45 9.30
N MET A 129 -14.64 36.39 7.99
CA MET A 129 -13.32 36.64 7.37
C MET A 129 -12.75 37.99 7.82
N ARG A 130 -13.59 39.02 7.93
CA ARG A 130 -13.19 40.36 8.42
C ARG A 130 -12.61 40.32 9.85
N GLU A 131 -13.27 39.60 10.75
CA GLU A 131 -12.79 39.46 12.15
C GLU A 131 -11.48 38.66 12.24
N VAL A 132 -11.33 37.65 11.38
CA VAL A 132 -10.09 36.85 11.30
C VAL A 132 -8.96 37.71 10.72
N LEU A 133 -9.21 38.48 9.68
CA LEU A 133 -8.22 39.41 9.11
C LEU A 133 -7.75 40.41 10.17
N ASN A 134 -8.68 41.04 10.89
CA ASN A 134 -8.36 41.94 12.02
C ASN A 134 -7.53 41.23 13.11
N LEU A 135 -7.84 39.96 13.41
CA LEU A 135 -7.08 39.19 14.39
C LEU A 135 -5.66 38.90 13.92
N ILE A 136 -5.49 38.51 12.65
CA ILE A 136 -4.19 38.26 12.03
C ILE A 136 -3.37 39.55 11.94
N GLU A 137 -3.99 40.68 11.59
CA GLU A 137 -3.34 42.00 11.53
C GLU A 137 -2.80 42.43 12.89
N ASN A 138 -3.61 42.28 13.94
CA ASN A 138 -3.24 42.68 15.30
C ASN A 138 -2.14 41.82 15.95
N VAL A 139 -2.13 40.52 15.63
CA VAL A 139 -1.22 39.53 16.24
C VAL A 139 -0.02 39.25 15.37
N GLY A 140 -0.17 39.33 14.06
CA GLY A 140 0.78 38.80 13.07
C GLY A 140 0.75 37.27 13.00
N THR A 141 1.41 36.72 12.00
CA THR A 141 1.52 35.25 11.81
C THR A 141 2.77 34.66 12.47
N SER A 142 3.73 35.50 12.85
CA SER A 142 5.01 35.07 13.45
C SER A 142 4.85 34.20 14.71
N PRO A 143 3.86 34.45 15.61
CA PRO A 143 3.65 33.57 16.77
C PRO A 143 3.17 32.15 16.44
N LEU A 144 2.61 31.94 15.24
CA LEU A 144 2.13 30.63 14.78
C LEU A 144 3.24 29.80 14.20
N MET A 145 4.28 30.45 13.68
CA MET A 145 5.36 29.79 12.97
C MET A 145 6.29 29.08 13.94
N ASP A 146 6.24 27.76 13.91
CA ASP A 146 7.22 26.95 14.62
C ASP A 146 8.58 27.06 13.92
N ARG A 147 9.65 27.19 14.69
CA ARG A 147 11.02 27.26 14.15
C ARG A 147 11.39 26.06 13.27
N ALA A 148 10.75 24.92 13.50
CA ALA A 148 10.91 23.74 12.66
C ALA A 148 10.49 24.00 11.20
N LEU A 149 9.50 24.86 10.98
CA LEU A 149 8.94 25.16 9.67
C LEU A 149 9.57 26.40 8.99
N CYS A 150 10.41 27.17 9.69
CA CYS A 150 11.01 28.40 9.15
C CYS A 150 11.83 28.18 7.87
N LYS A 151 12.43 26.99 7.70
CA LYS A 151 13.18 26.66 6.48
C LYS A 151 12.28 26.43 5.25
N GLN A 152 11.00 26.26 5.45
CA GLN A 152 9.98 26.03 4.43
C GLN A 152 9.01 27.21 4.32
N GLU A 153 9.45 28.41 4.69
CA GLU A 153 8.67 29.63 4.56
C GLU A 153 8.74 30.17 3.13
N VAL A 154 7.58 30.50 2.55
CA VAL A 154 7.47 31.15 1.24
C VAL A 154 7.15 32.64 1.43
N CYS A 155 7.89 33.48 0.74
CA CYS A 155 7.65 34.94 0.73
C CYS A 155 6.67 35.31 -0.39
N PHE A 156 5.47 35.76 -0.04
CA PHE A 156 4.42 36.15 -0.98
C PHE A 156 4.47 37.63 -1.38
N GLY A 157 5.57 38.35 -1.08
CA GLY A 157 5.72 39.77 -1.41
C GLY A 157 5.52 40.14 -2.90
N ASN A 158 5.86 39.21 -3.79
CA ASN A 158 5.65 39.32 -5.23
C ASN A 158 4.18 39.28 -5.67
N LEU A 159 3.27 38.91 -4.77
CA LEU A 159 1.84 38.87 -5.03
C LEU A 159 1.13 40.19 -4.76
N LEU A 160 1.85 41.16 -4.18
CA LEU A 160 1.32 42.50 -3.90
C LEU A 160 1.00 43.24 -5.22
N ASN A 161 -0.20 43.81 -5.26
CA ASN A 161 -0.52 44.85 -6.24
C ASN A 161 -0.23 46.19 -5.59
N PRO A 162 0.74 47.01 -6.08
CA PRO A 162 1.14 48.25 -5.43
C PRO A 162 0.02 49.30 -5.27
N LYS A 163 -1.13 49.05 -5.89
CA LYS A 163 -2.29 49.96 -5.90
C LYS A 163 -3.37 49.60 -4.85
N GLU A 164 -3.22 48.50 -4.13
CA GLU A 164 -4.23 48.03 -3.16
C GLU A 164 -3.74 48.30 -1.73
N GLN A 165 -4.50 49.13 -1.01
CA GLN A 165 -4.24 49.49 0.40
C GLN A 165 -4.38 48.28 1.37
N ASP A 166 -5.10 47.22 0.97
CA ASP A 166 -5.31 46.02 1.76
C ASP A 166 -4.23 44.92 1.55
N SER A 167 -3.17 45.24 0.85
CA SER A 167 -2.17 44.28 0.39
C SER A 167 -1.40 43.59 1.52
N ILE A 168 -1.12 44.27 2.64
CA ILE A 168 -0.36 43.71 3.79
C ILE A 168 -1.26 42.69 4.55
N ILE A 169 -2.51 43.02 4.77
CA ILE A 169 -3.49 42.13 5.47
C ILE A 169 -3.70 40.86 4.66
N GLN A 170 -3.80 40.98 3.34
CA GLN A 170 -3.91 39.85 2.44
C GLN A 170 -2.68 38.94 2.46
N LEU A 171 -1.47 39.52 2.55
CA LEU A 171 -0.24 38.72 2.70
C LEU A 171 -0.20 37.94 4.01
N SER A 172 -0.65 38.56 5.10
CA SER A 172 -0.72 37.89 6.39
C SER A 172 -1.72 36.72 6.37
N LEU A 173 -2.85 36.88 5.66
CA LEU A 173 -3.79 35.76 5.42
C LEU A 173 -3.13 34.68 4.57
N TYR A 174 -2.44 35.01 3.50
CA TYR A 174 -1.74 34.06 2.65
C TYR A 174 -0.68 33.27 3.41
N SER A 175 0.11 33.94 4.26
CA SER A 175 1.04 33.27 5.16
C SER A 175 0.33 32.32 6.13
N PHE A 176 -0.80 32.73 6.72
CA PHE A 176 -1.59 31.89 7.61
C PHE A 176 -2.10 30.62 6.91
N LEU A 177 -2.67 30.76 5.71
CA LEU A 177 -3.20 29.66 4.92
C LEU A 177 -2.08 28.70 4.47
N TYR A 178 -0.97 29.24 4.00
CA TYR A 178 0.20 28.45 3.61
C TYR A 178 0.77 27.64 4.78
N GLN A 179 0.99 28.29 5.94
CA GLN A 179 1.49 27.62 7.14
C GLN A 179 0.53 26.55 7.64
N SER A 180 -0.79 26.79 7.58
CA SER A 180 -1.82 25.82 7.92
C SER A 180 -1.78 24.61 6.98
N ALA A 181 -1.65 24.83 5.67
CA ALA A 181 -1.59 23.79 4.67
C ALA A 181 -0.29 22.97 4.77
N LEU A 182 0.87 23.64 4.97
CA LEU A 182 2.16 22.99 5.18
C LEU A 182 2.13 22.06 6.41
N GLN A 183 1.66 22.60 7.55
CA GLN A 183 1.56 21.81 8.78
C GLN A 183 0.57 20.64 8.62
N ALA A 184 -0.56 20.89 7.96
CA ALA A 184 -1.56 19.86 7.68
C ALA A 184 -1.01 18.74 6.80
N LEU A 185 -0.29 19.08 5.74
CA LEU A 185 0.32 18.11 4.84
C LEU A 185 1.40 17.29 5.55
N ARG A 186 2.24 17.93 6.38
CA ARG A 186 3.25 17.22 7.17
C ARG A 186 2.61 16.24 8.16
N ILE A 187 1.54 16.64 8.86
CA ILE A 187 0.80 15.73 9.76
C ILE A 187 0.12 14.61 8.96
N ALA A 188 -0.50 14.91 7.83
CA ALA A 188 -1.10 13.89 6.97
C ALA A 188 -0.06 12.85 6.53
N SER A 189 1.13 13.30 6.11
CA SER A 189 2.24 12.42 5.72
C SER A 189 2.82 11.63 6.90
N LEU A 190 2.91 12.25 8.08
CA LEU A 190 3.38 11.58 9.29
C LEU A 190 2.46 10.42 9.71
N PHE A 191 1.17 10.56 9.48
CA PHE A 191 0.14 9.63 9.92
C PHE A 191 -0.44 8.74 8.81
N HIS A 192 0.05 8.83 7.56
CA HIS A 192 -0.51 8.08 6.44
C HIS A 192 -0.51 6.55 6.69
N ASP A 193 0.53 6.04 7.33
CA ASP A 193 0.78 4.63 7.59
C ASP A 193 0.46 4.19 9.03
N ILE A 194 -0.09 5.08 9.88
CA ILE A 194 -0.32 4.83 11.31
C ILE A 194 -1.23 3.62 11.57
N GLY A 195 -2.13 3.30 10.65
CA GLY A 195 -3.12 2.23 10.81
C GLY A 195 -2.62 0.83 10.48
N HIS A 196 -1.38 0.67 10.05
CA HIS A 196 -0.88 -0.66 9.73
C HIS A 196 -0.84 -1.60 10.94
N PRO A 197 -1.35 -2.84 10.78
CA PRO A 197 -1.24 -3.88 11.79
C PRO A 197 0.19 -4.41 11.93
N PRO A 198 0.47 -5.25 12.94
CA PRO A 198 1.68 -6.04 13.00
C PRO A 198 1.94 -6.75 11.68
N PHE A 199 3.19 -6.74 11.20
CA PHE A 199 3.54 -7.26 9.86
C PHE A 199 2.71 -6.71 8.70
N SER A 200 2.12 -5.53 8.89
CA SER A 200 1.51 -4.70 7.83
C SER A 200 0.46 -5.45 6.98
N HIS A 201 0.60 -5.47 5.67
CA HIS A 201 -0.36 -6.07 4.76
C HIS A 201 -0.61 -7.57 4.99
N ILE A 202 0.34 -8.32 5.57
CA ILE A 202 0.16 -9.76 5.85
C ILE A 202 -1.04 -9.96 6.78
N ILE A 203 -1.05 -9.23 7.89
CA ILE A 203 -2.13 -9.33 8.88
C ILE A 203 -3.40 -8.61 8.43
N GLU A 204 -3.26 -7.54 7.66
CA GLU A 204 -4.41 -6.89 7.04
C GLU A 204 -5.20 -7.86 6.15
N PHE A 205 -4.53 -8.64 5.32
CA PHE A 205 -5.18 -9.69 4.50
C PHE A 205 -5.81 -10.78 5.36
N THR A 206 -5.15 -11.19 6.43
CA THR A 206 -5.72 -12.16 7.39
C THR A 206 -7.02 -11.64 8.00
N LEU A 207 -7.04 -10.41 8.49
CA LEU A 207 -8.25 -9.79 9.08
C LEU A 207 -9.39 -9.69 8.06
N LYS A 208 -9.09 -9.26 6.83
CA LYS A 208 -10.08 -9.20 5.73
C LYS A 208 -10.62 -10.58 5.37
N ARG A 209 -9.79 -11.63 5.41
CA ARG A 209 -10.23 -13.02 5.15
C ARG A 209 -11.12 -13.56 6.26
N LEU A 210 -10.72 -13.41 7.52
CA LEU A 210 -11.51 -13.84 8.68
C LEU A 210 -12.90 -13.21 8.69
N TYR A 211 -12.99 -11.94 8.31
CA TYR A 211 -14.25 -11.21 8.25
C TYR A 211 -15.18 -11.71 7.12
N LYS A 212 -14.63 -12.15 5.97
CA LYS A 212 -15.40 -12.59 4.79
C LYS A 212 -15.77 -14.07 4.80
N LYS A 213 -15.20 -14.86 5.70
CA LYS A 213 -15.37 -16.32 5.75
C LYS A 213 -16.76 -16.70 6.23
N ASP A 214 -17.21 -17.90 5.85
CA ASP A 214 -18.43 -18.50 6.43
C ASP A 214 -18.23 -18.71 7.95
N THR A 215 -19.04 -18.00 8.72
CA THR A 215 -18.91 -17.89 10.18
C THR A 215 -19.88 -18.78 10.94
N SER A 216 -20.64 -19.65 10.25
CA SER A 216 -21.70 -20.46 10.84
C SER A 216 -21.21 -21.41 11.95
N GLN A 217 -19.93 -21.77 11.95
CA GLN A 217 -19.31 -22.67 12.92
C GLN A 217 -18.58 -21.97 14.07
N TYR A 218 -18.46 -20.64 14.03
CA TYR A 218 -17.74 -19.88 15.05
C TYR A 218 -18.55 -19.74 16.34
N VAL A 219 -17.85 -19.67 17.47
CA VAL A 219 -18.50 -19.38 18.76
C VAL A 219 -19.12 -17.99 18.70
N THR A 220 -20.44 -17.90 18.92
CA THR A 220 -21.23 -16.68 18.70
C THR A 220 -20.64 -15.45 19.36
N GLU A 221 -20.26 -15.54 20.65
CA GLU A 221 -19.69 -14.42 21.40
C GLU A 221 -18.37 -13.91 20.79
N LYS A 222 -17.50 -14.82 20.35
CA LYS A 222 -16.21 -14.50 19.72
C LYS A 222 -16.39 -13.87 18.35
N LEU A 223 -17.37 -14.37 17.58
CA LEU A 223 -17.73 -13.81 16.29
C LEU A 223 -18.31 -12.40 16.44
N GLU A 224 -19.22 -12.21 17.38
CA GLU A 224 -19.78 -10.88 17.67
C GLU A 224 -18.68 -9.87 18.00
N LYS A 225 -17.67 -10.27 18.78
CA LYS A 225 -16.54 -9.44 19.14
C LYS A 225 -15.68 -9.08 17.93
N LEU A 226 -15.33 -10.08 17.08
CA LEU A 226 -14.60 -9.85 15.83
C LEU A 226 -15.35 -8.88 14.91
N THR A 227 -16.64 -9.14 14.69
CA THR A 227 -17.51 -8.31 13.86
C THR A 227 -17.62 -6.89 14.42
N GLN A 228 -17.89 -6.75 15.72
CA GLN A 228 -17.97 -5.44 16.38
C GLN A 228 -16.68 -4.60 16.22
N CYS A 229 -15.51 -5.26 16.25
CA CYS A 229 -14.23 -4.59 16.09
C CYS A 229 -13.94 -4.18 14.64
N LEU A 230 -14.33 -5.02 13.67
CA LEU A 230 -13.98 -4.82 12.25
C LEU A 230 -15.05 -4.08 11.44
N ASP A 231 -16.34 -4.23 11.74
CA ASP A 231 -17.46 -3.56 11.03
C ASP A 231 -17.26 -2.06 10.88
N LYS A 232 -16.76 -1.45 11.93
CA LYS A 232 -16.51 -0.01 11.97
C LYS A 232 -15.47 0.46 10.96
N TYR A 233 -14.57 -0.44 10.53
CA TYR A 233 -13.50 -0.13 9.58
C TYR A 233 -13.82 -0.62 8.17
N ILE A 234 -14.58 -1.69 8.03
CA ILE A 234 -14.87 -2.31 6.74
C ILE A 234 -16.11 -1.69 6.07
N HIS A 235 -17.12 -1.34 6.85
CA HIS A 235 -18.42 -0.84 6.35
C HIS A 235 -18.71 0.63 6.68
N CYS A 236 -17.94 1.27 7.54
CA CYS A 236 -18.15 2.68 7.83
C CYS A 236 -17.20 3.56 7.03
N ASN A 237 -17.77 4.55 6.36
CA ASN A 237 -17.06 5.78 5.99
C ASN A 237 -16.73 6.53 7.28
N ALA A 238 -15.67 6.10 7.97
CA ALA A 238 -15.58 6.17 9.41
C ALA A 238 -15.28 7.56 9.98
N VAL A 239 -14.69 8.47 9.25
CA VAL A 239 -14.39 9.81 9.78
C VAL A 239 -14.70 10.84 8.72
N GLU A 240 -15.81 11.55 8.91
CA GLU A 240 -16.01 12.81 8.20
C GLU A 240 -15.15 13.91 8.85
N PRO A 241 -14.59 14.85 8.05
CA PRO A 241 -13.97 16.05 8.61
C PRO A 241 -14.97 16.73 9.54
N LEU A 242 -14.46 17.28 10.63
CA LEU A 242 -15.30 17.80 11.70
C LEU A 242 -16.20 18.95 11.23
N LEU A 243 -15.71 19.77 10.31
CA LEU A 243 -16.33 21.03 9.91
C LEU A 243 -16.39 21.23 8.39
N LEU A 244 -15.56 20.54 7.62
CA LEU A 244 -15.61 20.56 6.16
C LEU A 244 -16.82 19.75 5.69
N ASP A 245 -17.96 20.41 5.63
CA ASP A 245 -19.23 19.83 5.24
C ASP A 245 -19.19 19.37 3.78
N GLY A 246 -19.82 18.24 3.50
CA GLY A 246 -19.81 17.56 2.22
C GLY A 246 -20.50 18.30 1.06
N GLY A 247 -20.05 19.51 0.76
CA GLY A 247 -20.40 20.17 -0.49
C GLY A 247 -19.81 19.40 -1.65
N ASN A 248 -20.61 18.58 -2.33
CA ASN A 248 -20.24 17.81 -3.52
C ASN A 248 -18.89 17.09 -3.36
N ALA A 249 -18.88 16.12 -2.45
CA ALA A 249 -17.82 15.15 -2.47
C ALA A 249 -17.61 14.70 -3.91
N ILE A 250 -16.41 14.79 -4.42
CA ILE A 250 -15.95 13.94 -5.50
C ILE A 250 -15.87 12.55 -4.86
N SER A 251 -17.01 12.12 -4.34
CA SER A 251 -17.20 10.79 -3.78
C SER A 251 -17.47 9.84 -4.93
N ARG A 252 -16.46 9.46 -5.61
CA ARG A 252 -16.38 8.03 -5.85
C ARG A 252 -16.11 7.46 -4.45
N GLU A 253 -16.97 6.59 -3.98
CA GLU A 253 -16.71 5.67 -2.89
C GLU A 253 -15.45 4.88 -3.29
N LYS A 254 -14.28 5.49 -3.08
CA LYS A 254 -12.99 4.83 -3.28
C LYS A 254 -12.90 3.86 -2.11
N GLU A 255 -13.02 2.59 -2.43
CA GLU A 255 -12.84 1.53 -1.45
C GLU A 255 -11.42 1.69 -0.88
N ARG A 256 -11.33 2.19 0.37
CA ARG A 256 -10.07 2.41 1.07
C ARG A 256 -9.56 1.12 1.65
N ASP A 257 -8.25 0.99 1.69
CA ASP A 257 -7.63 -0.15 2.38
C ASP A 257 -7.90 -0.09 3.89
N LEU A 258 -7.93 -1.27 4.53
CA LEU A 258 -8.27 -1.38 5.96
C LEU A 258 -7.32 -0.56 6.84
N HIS A 259 -6.03 -0.54 6.54
CA HIS A 259 -5.05 0.24 7.29
C HIS A 259 -5.30 1.76 7.15
N GLU A 260 -5.76 2.25 6.00
CA GLU A 260 -6.14 3.66 5.83
C GLU A 260 -7.33 4.04 6.72
N GLN A 261 -8.34 3.17 6.81
CA GLN A 261 -9.51 3.37 7.67
C GLN A 261 -9.13 3.38 9.16
N ILE A 262 -8.29 2.43 9.57
CA ILE A 262 -7.75 2.38 10.93
C ILE A 262 -6.93 3.64 11.21
N GLY A 263 -6.09 4.05 10.27
CA GLY A 263 -5.23 5.23 10.37
C GLY A 263 -6.00 6.52 10.60
N LEU A 264 -7.09 6.73 9.87
CA LEU A 264 -7.96 7.89 10.05
C LEU A 264 -8.57 7.95 11.46
N ASN A 265 -8.99 6.80 12.01
CA ASN A 265 -9.53 6.74 13.37
C ASN A 265 -8.45 7.01 14.44
N ILE A 266 -7.25 6.45 14.26
CA ILE A 266 -6.11 6.70 15.15
C ILE A 266 -5.73 8.18 15.11
N LEU A 267 -5.60 8.78 13.93
CA LEU A 267 -5.30 10.19 13.76
C LEU A 267 -6.33 11.07 14.47
N TYR A 268 -7.62 10.73 14.30
CA TYR A 268 -8.70 11.45 14.97
C TYR A 268 -8.53 11.43 16.49
N ASN A 269 -8.25 10.27 17.08
CA ASN A 269 -8.10 10.13 18.54
C ASN A 269 -6.83 10.82 19.06
N ALA A 270 -5.70 10.66 18.36
CA ALA A 270 -4.45 11.33 18.70
C ALA A 270 -4.63 12.86 18.69
N TYR A 271 -5.26 13.38 17.63
CA TYR A 271 -5.56 14.79 17.50
C TYR A 271 -6.51 15.30 18.61
N ARG A 272 -7.58 14.56 18.87
CA ARG A 272 -8.56 14.92 19.92
C ARG A 272 -7.89 15.08 21.28
N GLY A 273 -6.96 14.16 21.63
CA GLY A 273 -6.18 14.25 22.86
C GLY A 273 -5.31 15.50 22.94
N VAL A 274 -4.64 15.85 21.84
CA VAL A 274 -3.80 17.05 21.74
C VAL A 274 -4.64 18.31 21.76
N LEU A 275 -5.73 18.36 20.99
CA LEU A 275 -6.64 19.50 20.91
C LEU A 275 -7.26 19.81 22.29
N SER A 276 -7.80 18.80 22.97
CA SER A 276 -8.42 18.95 24.28
C SER A 276 -7.49 19.59 25.30
N LYS A 277 -6.28 19.04 25.45
CA LYS A 277 -5.24 19.57 26.36
C LYS A 277 -4.87 21.01 26.01
N THR A 278 -4.68 21.29 24.72
CA THR A 278 -4.25 22.62 24.25
C THR A 278 -5.35 23.66 24.39
N VAL A 279 -6.57 23.38 23.93
CA VAL A 279 -7.71 24.29 23.97
C VAL A 279 -8.10 24.62 25.41
N THR A 280 -8.09 23.63 26.31
CA THR A 280 -8.35 23.85 27.74
C THR A 280 -7.31 24.80 28.36
N LYS A 281 -6.03 24.66 27.99
CA LYS A 281 -4.97 25.58 28.44
C LYS A 281 -5.18 27.00 27.90
N LEU A 282 -5.45 27.14 26.61
CA LEU A 282 -5.67 28.43 25.94
C LEU A 282 -6.92 29.14 26.47
N ALA A 283 -7.98 28.40 26.76
CA ALA A 283 -9.25 28.93 27.26
C ALA A 283 -9.19 29.52 28.66
N LYS A 284 -8.08 29.37 29.39
CA LYS A 284 -7.83 30.06 30.66
C LYS A 284 -7.70 31.57 30.48
N ASN A 285 -7.27 32.03 29.28
CA ASN A 285 -7.17 33.45 28.93
C ASN A 285 -7.72 33.69 27.51
N THR A 286 -9.02 33.82 27.41
CA THR A 286 -9.76 34.05 26.15
C THR A 286 -9.66 35.48 25.63
N SER A 287 -9.19 36.42 26.44
CA SER A 287 -8.95 37.80 26.01
C SER A 287 -7.66 37.97 25.22
N ASN A 288 -6.73 37.01 25.36
CA ASN A 288 -5.48 36.99 24.59
C ASN A 288 -5.77 36.65 23.11
N GLN A 289 -5.46 37.58 22.23
CA GLN A 289 -5.67 37.43 20.78
C GLN A 289 -4.77 36.35 20.18
N GLU A 290 -3.55 36.17 20.69
CA GLU A 290 -2.65 35.08 20.26
C GLU A 290 -3.25 33.71 20.55
N ASN A 291 -3.86 33.51 21.74
CA ASN A 291 -4.53 32.25 22.08
C ASN A 291 -5.68 31.95 21.12
N ARG A 292 -6.43 32.97 20.73
CA ARG A 292 -7.54 32.84 19.78
C ARG A 292 -7.05 32.49 18.37
N LEU A 293 -6.02 33.19 17.90
CA LEU A 293 -5.42 32.92 16.59
C LEU A 293 -4.83 31.51 16.54
N TYR A 294 -4.16 31.10 17.61
CA TYR A 294 -3.60 29.75 17.69
C TYR A 294 -4.67 28.66 17.76
N ALA A 295 -5.76 28.88 18.47
CA ALA A 295 -6.89 27.94 18.46
C ALA A 295 -7.51 27.80 17.07
N LEU A 296 -7.67 28.90 16.35
CA LEU A 296 -8.14 28.90 14.95
C LEU A 296 -7.17 28.16 14.04
N TYR A 297 -5.86 28.41 14.19
CA TYR A 297 -4.80 27.70 13.44
C TYR A 297 -4.88 26.19 13.67
N LEU A 298 -4.96 25.70 14.91
CA LEU A 298 -5.04 24.30 15.23
C LEU A 298 -6.25 23.63 14.55
N VAL A 299 -7.41 24.27 14.61
CA VAL A 299 -8.62 23.74 13.96
C VAL A 299 -8.44 23.71 12.44
N THR A 300 -7.86 24.78 11.85
CA THR A 300 -7.63 24.84 10.41
C THR A 300 -6.67 23.74 9.97
N VAL A 301 -5.57 23.54 10.71
CA VAL A 301 -4.58 22.50 10.41
C VAL A 301 -5.21 21.12 10.37
N ILE A 302 -6.04 20.78 11.35
CA ILE A 302 -6.60 19.43 11.38
C ILE A 302 -7.69 19.23 10.34
N GLU A 303 -8.55 20.23 10.12
CA GLU A 303 -9.54 20.15 9.05
C GLU A 303 -8.87 20.00 7.68
N PHE A 304 -7.79 20.72 7.44
CA PHE A 304 -6.99 20.57 6.24
C PHE A 304 -6.33 19.18 6.18
N THR A 305 -5.83 18.65 7.30
CA THR A 305 -5.24 17.30 7.36
C THR A 305 -6.25 16.24 6.92
N PHE A 306 -7.46 16.26 7.50
CA PHE A 306 -8.52 15.35 7.08
C PHE A 306 -9.02 15.65 5.67
N GLY A 307 -9.10 16.93 5.27
CA GLY A 307 -9.43 17.34 3.91
C GLY A 307 -8.49 16.70 2.89
N ILE A 308 -7.18 16.73 3.15
CA ILE A 308 -6.14 16.12 2.31
C ILE A 308 -6.28 14.60 2.27
N LEU A 309 -6.30 13.93 3.42
CA LEU A 309 -6.40 12.47 3.49
C LEU A 309 -7.70 11.92 2.90
N LEU A 310 -8.78 12.67 2.98
CA LEU A 310 -10.10 12.31 2.46
C LEU A 310 -10.36 12.86 1.05
N GLU A 311 -9.43 13.61 0.47
CA GLU A 311 -9.55 14.23 -0.86
C GLU A 311 -10.85 15.06 -1.02
N LYS A 312 -11.25 15.81 0.03
CA LYS A 312 -12.58 16.48 0.14
C LYS A 312 -12.83 17.60 -0.86
N SER A 313 -11.79 18.08 -1.53
CA SER A 313 -11.90 19.09 -2.59
C SER A 313 -10.79 18.90 -3.62
N PRO A 314 -10.90 19.51 -4.82
CA PRO A 314 -9.85 19.40 -5.84
C PRO A 314 -8.47 19.84 -5.35
N VAL A 315 -8.37 20.90 -4.54
CA VAL A 315 -7.09 21.35 -3.98
C VAL A 315 -6.53 20.32 -2.99
N PHE A 316 -7.37 19.72 -2.15
CA PHE A 316 -6.92 18.70 -1.21
C PHE A 316 -6.56 17.38 -1.89
N ALA A 317 -7.29 16.98 -2.93
CA ALA A 317 -6.92 15.83 -3.76
C ALA A 317 -5.56 16.03 -4.46
N SER A 318 -5.27 17.27 -4.88
CA SER A 318 -3.96 17.61 -5.46
C SER A 318 -2.85 17.61 -4.43
N LEU A 319 -3.11 18.06 -3.21
CA LEU A 319 -2.16 17.99 -2.09
C LEU A 319 -1.94 16.54 -1.63
N HIS A 320 -2.96 15.71 -1.65
CA HIS A 320 -2.85 14.28 -1.34
C HIS A 320 -1.88 13.56 -2.27
N LYS A 321 -1.75 13.98 -3.54
CA LYS A 321 -0.76 13.42 -4.48
C LYS A 321 0.71 13.66 -4.09
N ILE A 322 0.98 14.56 -3.16
CA ILE A 322 2.31 14.70 -2.56
C ILE A 322 2.62 13.53 -1.62
N ILE A 323 1.58 12.89 -1.04
CA ILE A 323 1.69 11.75 -0.12
C ILE A 323 1.56 10.43 -0.88
N ALA A 324 0.55 10.34 -1.76
CA ALA A 324 0.19 9.13 -2.50
C ALA A 324 -0.06 9.45 -3.99
N GLY A 325 1.01 9.60 -4.74
CA GLY A 325 1.02 9.89 -6.18
C GLY A 325 2.04 9.06 -6.93
N PRO A 326 2.24 9.29 -8.23
CA PRO A 326 3.28 8.59 -9.00
C PRO A 326 4.70 8.94 -8.55
N VAL A 327 4.94 10.19 -8.19
CA VAL A 327 6.18 10.74 -7.63
C VAL A 327 5.79 11.47 -6.36
N ASP A 328 5.89 10.82 -5.23
CA ASP A 328 5.40 11.26 -3.94
C ASP A 328 6.44 11.08 -2.82
N ALA A 329 6.17 11.63 -1.66
CA ALA A 329 7.07 11.61 -0.53
C ALA A 329 7.27 10.19 0.03
N ASP A 330 6.24 9.36 0.04
CA ASP A 330 6.30 7.97 0.48
C ASP A 330 7.29 7.17 -0.39
N ARG A 331 7.11 7.22 -1.72
CA ARG A 331 7.97 6.53 -2.69
C ARG A 331 9.40 7.03 -2.68
N LEU A 332 9.60 8.32 -2.52
CA LEU A 332 10.92 8.93 -2.42
C LEU A 332 11.66 8.46 -1.16
N ASP A 333 10.97 8.33 -0.02
CA ASP A 333 11.58 7.83 1.21
C ASP A 333 11.93 6.34 1.11
N TYR A 334 10.92 5.45 0.88
CA TYR A 334 11.19 4.03 0.96
C TYR A 334 12.14 3.53 -0.16
N THR A 335 12.12 4.15 -1.34
CA THR A 335 13.01 3.74 -2.43
C THR A 335 14.48 3.88 -2.04
N VAL A 336 14.84 4.92 -1.33
CA VAL A 336 16.21 5.13 -0.84
C VAL A 336 16.47 4.31 0.43
N ARG A 337 15.53 4.33 1.35
CA ARG A 337 15.65 3.70 2.68
C ARG A 337 15.77 2.19 2.59
N ASP A 338 14.87 1.54 1.87
CA ASP A 338 14.85 0.08 1.73
C ASP A 338 16.03 -0.43 0.91
N THR A 339 16.45 0.28 -0.12
CA THR A 339 17.64 -0.06 -0.90
C THR A 339 18.87 -0.09 0.00
N ARG A 340 19.12 0.98 0.77
CA ARG A 340 20.28 1.08 1.66
C ARG A 340 20.23 0.04 2.78
N ASN A 341 19.06 -0.17 3.38
CA ASN A 341 18.90 -1.09 4.49
C ASN A 341 18.93 -2.56 4.05
N SER A 342 18.58 -2.87 2.80
CA SER A 342 18.70 -4.24 2.28
C SER A 342 20.13 -4.62 1.87
N GLY A 343 21.08 -3.69 1.92
CA GLY A 343 22.46 -3.94 1.52
C GLY A 343 22.62 -4.17 0.00
N VAL A 344 21.65 -3.72 -0.77
CA VAL A 344 21.65 -3.85 -2.24
C VAL A 344 21.94 -2.48 -2.82
N ASP A 345 23.12 -2.29 -3.37
CA ASP A 345 23.55 -1.03 -3.98
C ASP A 345 23.39 -1.10 -5.50
N TRP A 346 22.35 -0.47 -6.02
CA TRP A 346 22.16 -0.24 -7.47
C TRP A 346 22.03 1.24 -7.83
N GLY A 347 22.54 2.12 -6.96
CA GLY A 347 22.42 3.57 -7.07
C GLY A 347 21.14 4.12 -6.45
N SER A 348 21.17 5.37 -6.04
CA SER A 348 20.02 6.10 -5.54
C SER A 348 19.54 7.10 -6.58
N ALA A 349 18.23 7.19 -6.80
CA ALA A 349 17.66 8.28 -7.58
C ALA A 349 17.98 9.62 -6.89
N PRO A 350 18.29 10.69 -7.63
CA PRO A 350 18.61 12.01 -7.07
C PRO A 350 17.35 12.75 -6.62
N TYR A 351 16.65 12.19 -5.61
CA TYR A 351 15.36 12.70 -5.14
C TYR A 351 15.39 14.19 -4.72
N THR A 352 16.53 14.69 -4.25
CA THR A 352 16.68 16.10 -3.92
C THR A 352 16.55 17.01 -5.15
N ARG A 353 17.00 16.58 -6.33
CA ARG A 353 16.79 17.29 -7.60
C ARG A 353 15.33 17.30 -7.99
N ILE A 354 14.66 16.14 -7.90
CA ILE A 354 13.22 16.01 -8.19
C ILE A 354 12.42 16.97 -7.32
N ILE A 355 12.68 16.96 -6.00
CA ILE A 355 12.00 17.83 -5.04
C ILE A 355 12.25 19.31 -5.32
N SER A 356 13.52 19.72 -5.43
CA SER A 356 13.88 21.15 -5.59
C SER A 356 13.38 21.74 -6.90
N ALA A 357 13.18 20.92 -7.93
CA ALA A 357 12.71 21.35 -9.23
C ALA A 357 11.18 21.25 -9.41
N SER A 358 10.46 20.64 -8.47
CA SER A 358 9.00 20.51 -8.51
C SER A 358 8.31 21.88 -8.46
N ARG A 359 7.17 22.01 -9.10
CA ARG A 359 6.31 23.20 -9.01
C ARG A 359 4.83 22.89 -9.14
N PHE A 360 3.99 23.72 -8.54
CA PHE A 360 2.57 23.71 -8.83
C PHE A 360 2.24 24.48 -10.11
N ALA A 361 1.33 23.92 -10.87
CA ALA A 361 0.75 24.56 -12.04
C ALA A 361 -0.73 24.17 -12.18
N TYR A 362 -1.54 25.09 -12.70
CA TYR A 362 -2.93 24.79 -13.04
C TYR A 362 -3.01 24.32 -14.48
N LYS A 363 -3.72 23.22 -14.70
CA LYS A 363 -4.07 22.69 -16.01
C LYS A 363 -5.52 22.25 -16.00
N ASP A 364 -6.28 22.74 -16.98
CA ASP A 364 -7.70 22.44 -17.13
C ASP A 364 -8.54 22.78 -15.88
N GLY A 365 -8.13 23.79 -15.12
CA GLY A 365 -8.76 24.23 -13.88
C GLY A 365 -8.29 23.51 -12.62
N ASP A 366 -7.49 22.47 -12.74
CA ASP A 366 -6.98 21.68 -11.61
C ASP A 366 -5.53 22.01 -11.27
N LEU A 367 -5.22 22.01 -9.99
CA LEU A 367 -3.84 22.09 -9.47
C LEU A 367 -3.10 20.79 -9.76
N LYS A 368 -1.94 20.87 -10.39
CA LYS A 368 -1.08 19.70 -10.68
C LYS A 368 0.31 19.93 -10.09
N LEU A 369 0.88 18.87 -9.49
CA LEU A 369 2.30 18.82 -9.17
C LEU A 369 3.05 18.46 -10.45
N ALA A 370 3.92 19.34 -10.93
CA ALA A 370 4.65 19.21 -12.19
C ALA A 370 6.16 19.30 -11.97
N PHE A 371 6.89 18.57 -12.82
CA PHE A 371 8.35 18.52 -12.80
C PHE A 371 8.91 19.10 -14.11
N PRO A 372 10.12 19.70 -14.10
CA PRO A 372 10.71 20.14 -15.34
C PRO A 372 11.07 18.96 -16.25
N GLU A 373 11.00 19.19 -17.55
CA GLU A 373 11.34 18.20 -18.58
C GLU A 373 12.75 17.59 -18.38
N GLN A 374 13.69 18.38 -17.82
CA GLN A 374 15.04 17.92 -17.49
C GLN A 374 15.09 16.90 -16.33
N SER A 375 14.02 16.72 -15.58
CA SER A 375 13.93 15.72 -14.50
C SER A 375 13.38 14.37 -14.97
N CYS A 376 13.13 14.18 -16.26
CA CYS A 376 12.61 12.90 -16.79
C CYS A 376 13.52 11.73 -16.43
N GLU A 377 14.85 11.87 -16.63
CA GLU A 377 15.82 10.83 -16.32
C GLU A 377 15.84 10.50 -14.81
N ASP A 378 15.74 11.51 -13.94
CA ASP A 378 15.69 11.33 -12.49
C ASP A 378 14.41 10.61 -12.05
N ILE A 379 13.29 10.88 -12.71
CA ILE A 379 12.00 10.22 -12.49
C ILE A 379 12.06 8.77 -12.98
N ASP A 380 12.64 8.54 -14.16
CA ASP A 380 12.85 7.19 -14.68
C ASP A 380 13.73 6.36 -13.74
N ASP A 381 14.81 6.91 -13.21
CA ASP A 381 15.66 6.25 -12.23
C ASP A 381 14.90 5.90 -10.94
N LEU A 382 14.05 6.78 -10.46
CA LEU A 382 13.18 6.51 -9.30
C LEU A 382 12.26 5.31 -9.56
N LEU A 383 11.60 5.29 -10.72
CA LEU A 383 10.66 4.24 -11.10
C LEU A 383 11.36 2.90 -11.34
N VAL A 384 12.55 2.93 -11.95
CA VAL A 384 13.41 1.75 -12.10
C VAL A 384 13.84 1.20 -10.75
N ASN A 385 14.26 2.05 -9.83
CA ASN A 385 14.69 1.62 -8.50
C ASN A 385 13.51 1.04 -7.71
N ARG A 386 12.32 1.64 -7.80
CA ARG A 386 11.09 1.07 -7.26
C ARG A 386 10.85 -0.34 -7.81
N TYR A 387 10.92 -0.53 -9.12
CA TYR A 387 10.76 -1.84 -9.75
C TYR A 387 11.76 -2.86 -9.20
N LYS A 388 13.04 -2.49 -9.08
CA LYS A 388 14.10 -3.37 -8.56
C LYS A 388 13.85 -3.77 -7.09
N ILE A 389 13.33 -2.85 -6.24
CA ILE A 389 12.97 -3.15 -4.84
C ILE A 389 11.93 -4.25 -4.81
N PHE A 390 10.84 -4.08 -5.56
CA PHE A 390 9.80 -5.10 -5.60
C PHE A 390 10.32 -6.42 -6.15
N GLN A 391 11.01 -6.42 -7.27
CA GLN A 391 11.50 -7.63 -7.92
C GLN A 391 12.53 -8.39 -7.06
N ARG A 392 13.47 -7.69 -6.42
CA ARG A 392 14.62 -8.32 -5.79
C ARG A 392 14.53 -8.45 -4.28
N ILE A 393 13.71 -7.63 -3.63
CA ILE A 393 13.56 -7.58 -2.17
C ILE A 393 12.20 -8.12 -1.77
N ASN A 394 11.11 -7.44 -2.14
CA ASN A 394 9.77 -7.78 -1.67
C ASN A 394 9.28 -9.11 -2.24
N TYR A 395 9.49 -9.35 -3.55
CA TYR A 395 9.14 -10.59 -4.24
C TYR A 395 10.31 -11.58 -4.34
N HIS A 396 11.32 -11.44 -3.47
CA HIS A 396 12.30 -12.50 -3.33
C HIS A 396 11.61 -13.76 -2.80
N HIS A 397 11.88 -14.92 -3.42
CA HIS A 397 11.16 -16.16 -3.11
C HIS A 397 11.15 -16.55 -1.62
N LYS A 398 12.21 -16.23 -0.86
CA LYS A 398 12.23 -16.46 0.59
C LYS A 398 11.33 -15.47 1.34
N SER A 399 11.31 -14.20 0.94
CA SER A 399 10.41 -13.20 1.52
C SER A 399 8.96 -13.58 1.29
N VAL A 400 8.60 -13.94 0.06
CA VAL A 400 7.26 -14.42 -0.30
C VAL A 400 6.88 -15.66 0.53
N LYS A 401 7.79 -16.66 0.60
CA LYS A 401 7.55 -17.87 1.38
C LYS A 401 7.25 -17.56 2.85
N THR A 402 8.09 -16.75 3.48
CA THR A 402 7.95 -16.40 4.89
C THR A 402 6.67 -15.60 5.14
N SER A 403 6.33 -14.66 4.25
CA SER A 403 5.10 -13.88 4.35
C SER A 403 3.85 -14.75 4.25
N GLU A 404 3.82 -15.66 3.30
CA GLU A 404 2.69 -16.58 3.11
C GLU A 404 2.54 -17.55 4.28
N LEU A 405 3.66 -18.12 4.77
CA LEU A 405 3.62 -19.00 5.94
C LEU A 405 3.18 -18.23 7.21
N MET A 406 3.65 -17.02 7.41
CA MET A 406 3.22 -16.15 8.51
C MET A 406 1.71 -15.91 8.44
N GLN A 407 1.21 -15.52 7.27
CA GLN A 407 -0.22 -15.27 7.06
C GLN A 407 -1.06 -16.49 7.39
N ARG A 408 -0.72 -17.66 6.83
CA ARG A 408 -1.45 -18.92 7.06
C ARG A 408 -1.39 -19.37 8.52
N THR A 409 -0.24 -19.19 9.16
CA THR A 409 -0.08 -19.53 10.58
C THR A 409 -1.00 -18.69 11.44
N VAL A 410 -1.03 -17.36 11.23
CA VAL A 410 -1.89 -16.46 12.00
C VAL A 410 -3.37 -16.72 11.69
N GLU A 411 -3.72 -16.98 10.43
CA GLU A 411 -5.09 -17.33 10.01
C GLU A 411 -5.57 -18.62 10.72
N MET A 412 -4.75 -19.67 10.74
CA MET A 412 -5.09 -20.93 11.41
C MET A 412 -5.25 -20.76 12.93
N LEU A 413 -4.38 -19.98 13.59
CA LEU A 413 -4.49 -19.70 15.03
C LEU A 413 -5.72 -18.87 15.36
N ALA A 414 -6.03 -17.88 14.51
CA ALA A 414 -7.23 -17.05 14.68
C ALA A 414 -8.52 -17.84 14.48
N GLU A 415 -8.55 -18.74 13.48
CA GLU A 415 -9.68 -19.64 13.26
C GLU A 415 -9.83 -20.63 14.41
N ASP A 416 -8.73 -21.21 14.90
CA ASP A 416 -8.75 -22.05 16.08
C ASP A 416 -9.40 -21.34 17.27
N TYR A 417 -8.99 -20.09 17.53
CA TYR A 417 -9.62 -19.30 18.58
C TYR A 417 -11.12 -19.12 18.38
N LEU A 418 -11.55 -18.80 17.17
CA LEU A 418 -12.96 -18.54 16.85
C LEU A 418 -13.84 -19.81 16.94
N LEU A 419 -13.27 -20.97 16.65
CA LEU A 419 -13.96 -22.28 16.71
C LEU A 419 -13.96 -22.89 18.11
N SER A 420 -12.96 -22.62 18.93
CA SER A 420 -12.76 -23.29 20.21
C SER A 420 -13.72 -22.79 21.29
N PRO A 421 -14.24 -23.65 22.17
CA PRO A 421 -14.88 -23.22 23.40
C PRO A 421 -13.90 -22.43 24.28
N PRO A 422 -14.40 -21.51 25.13
CA PRO A 422 -13.56 -20.72 26.04
C PRO A 422 -12.65 -21.59 26.92
N GLY A 423 -11.36 -21.30 26.92
CA GLY A 423 -10.36 -22.00 27.69
C GLY A 423 -9.77 -23.26 27.01
N GLN A 424 -10.14 -23.52 25.76
CA GLN A 424 -9.63 -24.65 24.96
C GLN A 424 -8.86 -24.18 23.72
N GLU A 425 -8.60 -22.91 23.59
CA GLU A 425 -7.85 -22.31 22.50
C GLU A 425 -6.37 -22.73 22.55
N ILE A 426 -5.73 -22.91 21.39
CA ILE A 426 -4.26 -23.12 21.32
C ILE A 426 -3.53 -21.91 21.93
N ILE A 427 -3.97 -20.70 21.57
CA ILE A 427 -3.39 -19.43 22.02
C ILE A 427 -4.46 -18.33 22.12
N PRO A 428 -4.99 -18.07 23.32
CA PRO A 428 -6.09 -17.10 23.47
C PRO A 428 -5.68 -15.65 23.16
N GLU A 429 -4.41 -15.29 23.27
CA GLU A 429 -3.91 -13.94 23.02
C GLU A 429 -4.04 -13.51 21.55
N ILE A 430 -4.26 -14.45 20.62
CA ILE A 430 -4.44 -14.12 19.19
C ILE A 430 -5.64 -13.19 18.92
N ARG A 431 -6.63 -13.20 19.80
CA ARG A 431 -7.81 -12.31 19.75
C ARG A 431 -7.43 -10.83 19.74
N ASP A 432 -6.31 -10.48 20.36
CA ASP A 432 -5.86 -9.08 20.45
C ASP A 432 -5.51 -8.49 19.08
N LEU A 433 -5.43 -9.31 18.02
CA LEU A 433 -5.33 -8.82 16.64
C LEU A 433 -6.51 -7.90 16.25
N TRP A 434 -7.72 -8.19 16.72
CA TRP A 434 -8.90 -7.37 16.44
C TRP A 434 -9.43 -6.65 17.67
N GLU A 435 -9.28 -7.18 18.87
CA GLU A 435 -9.73 -6.53 20.07
C GLU A 435 -8.95 -5.23 20.37
N SER A 436 -7.65 -5.19 20.04
CA SER A 436 -6.84 -3.96 20.09
C SER A 436 -7.37 -2.85 19.18
N LEU A 437 -8.07 -3.20 18.08
CA LEU A 437 -8.73 -2.21 17.22
C LEU A 437 -9.95 -1.58 17.85
N GLY A 438 -10.69 -2.33 18.67
CA GLY A 438 -11.81 -1.79 19.47
C GLY A 438 -11.34 -0.67 20.38
N ALA A 439 -10.13 -0.75 20.87
CA ALA A 439 -9.45 0.24 21.70
C ALA A 439 -9.13 1.55 20.97
N ALA A 440 -8.91 1.53 19.67
CA ALA A 440 -8.65 2.74 18.88
C ALA A 440 -9.85 3.72 18.82
N PHE A 441 -11.02 3.33 19.35
CA PHE A 441 -12.23 4.17 19.38
C PHE A 441 -12.37 5.11 20.58
N GLY A 442 -11.38 5.23 21.46
CA GLY A 442 -11.27 6.37 22.34
C GLY A 442 -11.89 6.25 23.71
N LEU A 443 -11.60 5.19 24.41
CA LEU A 443 -11.71 5.14 25.86
C LEU A 443 -10.29 5.18 26.44
N ASP A 444 -10.04 6.00 27.48
CA ASP A 444 -8.71 6.23 28.07
C ASP A 444 -7.96 4.95 28.48
N GLU A 445 -8.70 3.88 28.82
CA GLU A 445 -8.12 2.56 29.12
C GLU A 445 -7.67 1.79 27.87
N ALA A 446 -8.18 2.13 26.73
CA ALA A 446 -7.98 1.44 25.46
C ALA A 446 -6.76 1.92 24.68
N GLU A 447 -6.25 3.14 24.93
CA GLU A 447 -5.00 3.63 24.33
C GLU A 447 -3.81 2.69 24.64
N ASN A 448 -3.81 2.06 25.81
CA ASN A 448 -2.75 1.15 26.21
C ASN A 448 -2.79 -0.20 25.46
N GLN A 449 -3.94 -0.69 25.04
CA GLN A 449 -4.06 -1.95 24.32
C GLN A 449 -3.45 -1.84 22.92
N ILE A 450 -3.70 -0.74 22.20
CA ILE A 450 -3.15 -0.56 20.87
C ILE A 450 -1.64 -0.38 20.89
N SER A 451 -1.04 0.07 22.00
CA SER A 451 0.41 0.18 22.12
C SER A 451 1.13 -1.18 22.04
N GLN A 452 0.42 -2.27 22.36
CA GLN A 452 0.93 -3.64 22.26
C GLN A 452 0.75 -4.24 20.85
N TRP A 453 0.02 -3.59 19.97
CA TRP A 453 -0.26 -4.07 18.62
C TRP A 453 0.95 -3.87 17.70
N THR A 454 2.00 -4.68 17.94
CA THR A 454 3.34 -4.57 17.34
C THR A 454 3.83 -5.91 16.81
N ASP A 455 4.88 -5.88 15.98
CA ASP A 455 5.49 -7.09 15.43
C ASP A 455 6.06 -7.99 16.52
N SER A 456 6.73 -7.43 17.52
CA SER A 456 7.29 -8.20 18.64
C SER A 456 6.23 -8.88 19.48
N TRP A 457 5.07 -8.24 19.67
CA TRP A 457 3.94 -8.88 20.33
C TRP A 457 3.46 -10.11 19.54
N LEU A 458 3.27 -9.99 18.23
CA LEU A 458 2.80 -11.11 17.41
C LEU A 458 3.84 -12.25 17.39
N VAL A 459 5.14 -11.93 17.27
CA VAL A 459 6.22 -12.93 17.38
C VAL A 459 6.15 -13.66 18.71
N SER A 460 5.88 -12.97 19.81
CA SER A 460 5.71 -13.61 21.14
C SER A 460 4.52 -14.57 21.17
N VAL A 461 3.38 -14.17 20.59
CA VAL A 461 2.19 -15.03 20.48
C VAL A 461 2.51 -16.30 19.68
N LEU A 462 3.17 -16.15 18.52
CA LEU A 462 3.57 -17.29 17.68
C LEU A 462 4.59 -18.20 18.38
N SER A 463 5.51 -17.63 19.15
CA SER A 463 6.47 -18.42 19.93
C SER A 463 5.80 -19.25 21.04
N LYS A 464 4.80 -18.69 21.72
CA LYS A 464 4.00 -19.43 22.69
C LYS A 464 3.24 -20.57 22.02
N ALA A 465 2.59 -20.33 20.88
CA ALA A 465 1.90 -21.36 20.11
C ALA A 465 2.86 -22.48 19.68
N LEU A 466 4.08 -22.14 19.24
CA LEU A 466 5.11 -23.12 18.93
C LEU A 466 5.46 -23.98 20.15
N CYS A 467 5.68 -23.37 21.33
CA CYS A 467 5.96 -24.09 22.56
C CYS A 467 4.81 -25.04 22.95
N THR A 468 3.56 -24.58 22.85
CA THR A 468 2.37 -25.42 23.13
C THR A 468 2.30 -26.65 22.21
N LEU A 469 2.63 -26.49 20.94
CA LEU A 469 2.57 -27.57 19.93
C LEU A 469 3.84 -28.42 19.86
N SER A 470 4.91 -28.05 20.55
CA SER A 470 6.16 -28.84 20.60
C SER A 470 6.08 -30.04 21.56
N ASP A 471 5.12 -30.03 22.47
CA ASP A 471 4.88 -31.09 23.46
C ASP A 471 3.81 -32.07 22.93
N SER A 472 4.18 -33.34 22.76
CA SER A 472 3.29 -34.38 22.25
C SER A 472 2.07 -34.62 23.13
N ASP A 473 2.21 -34.50 24.45
CA ASP A 473 1.10 -34.68 25.39
C ASP A 473 0.10 -33.51 25.26
N ASN A 474 0.60 -32.29 25.06
CA ASN A 474 -0.26 -31.15 24.77
C ASN A 474 -0.99 -31.31 23.43
N VAL A 475 -0.30 -31.75 22.38
CA VAL A 475 -0.92 -32.00 21.07
C VAL A 475 -2.04 -33.02 21.19
N ALA A 476 -1.81 -34.13 21.89
CA ALA A 476 -2.85 -35.15 22.08
C ALA A 476 -4.10 -34.62 22.81
N ASN A 477 -3.90 -33.74 23.80
CA ASN A 477 -4.99 -33.09 24.54
C ASN A 477 -5.73 -32.02 23.74
N LEU A 478 -5.10 -31.46 22.71
CA LEU A 478 -5.68 -30.42 21.85
C LEU A 478 -6.52 -31.00 20.70
N ILE A 479 -6.42 -32.30 20.36
CA ILE A 479 -7.18 -32.89 19.29
C ILE A 479 -8.66 -32.83 19.63
N ASP A 480 -9.46 -32.18 18.77
CA ASP A 480 -10.91 -32.09 18.86
C ASP A 480 -11.52 -32.04 17.45
N VAL A 481 -11.98 -33.20 17.02
CA VAL A 481 -12.57 -33.38 15.68
C VAL A 481 -13.89 -32.60 15.53
N SER A 482 -14.59 -32.31 16.63
CA SER A 482 -15.87 -31.59 16.59
C SER A 482 -15.74 -30.15 16.11
N ILE A 483 -14.59 -29.53 16.35
CA ILE A 483 -14.22 -28.18 15.85
C ILE A 483 -13.24 -28.25 14.67
N GLY A 484 -13.03 -29.44 14.10
CA GLY A 484 -12.12 -29.66 12.98
C GLY A 484 -10.65 -29.54 13.32
N ARG A 485 -10.27 -29.67 14.59
CA ARG A 485 -8.88 -29.67 15.07
C ARG A 485 -8.35 -31.10 15.05
N THR A 486 -7.80 -31.49 13.91
CA THR A 486 -7.20 -32.82 13.72
C THR A 486 -5.71 -32.82 14.01
N GLU A 487 -5.15 -33.99 14.29
CA GLU A 487 -3.69 -34.18 14.49
C GLU A 487 -2.89 -33.66 13.28
N GLU A 488 -3.38 -33.94 12.07
CA GLU A 488 -2.75 -33.48 10.83
C GLU A 488 -2.67 -31.94 10.76
N LYS A 489 -3.77 -31.24 11.11
CA LYS A 489 -3.79 -29.76 11.15
C LYS A 489 -2.84 -29.19 12.21
N LEU A 490 -2.77 -29.81 13.37
CA LEU A 490 -1.82 -29.39 14.43
C LEU A 490 -0.38 -29.58 13.99
N HIS A 491 -0.05 -30.71 13.38
CA HIS A 491 1.28 -30.96 12.82
C HIS A 491 1.61 -30.02 11.66
N LYS A 492 0.65 -29.69 10.81
CA LYS A 492 0.81 -28.68 9.75
C LYS A 492 1.14 -27.30 10.36
N LEU A 493 0.37 -26.87 11.35
CA LEU A 493 0.58 -25.61 12.05
C LEU A 493 1.97 -25.60 12.74
N TYR A 494 2.36 -26.67 13.39
CA TYR A 494 3.67 -26.80 14.02
C TYR A 494 4.81 -26.65 13.01
N ARG A 495 4.75 -27.33 11.84
CA ARG A 495 5.78 -27.20 10.79
C ARG A 495 5.90 -25.76 10.24
N MET A 496 4.76 -25.08 10.06
CA MET A 496 4.78 -23.67 9.64
C MET A 496 5.40 -22.77 10.70
N LEU A 497 5.07 -22.97 11.97
CA LEU A 497 5.66 -22.25 13.10
C LEU A 497 7.16 -22.49 13.21
N GLU A 498 7.64 -23.73 13.04
CA GLU A 498 9.08 -24.03 13.03
C GLU A 498 9.82 -23.25 11.93
N GLU A 499 9.25 -23.17 10.75
CA GLU A 499 9.90 -22.42 9.66
C GLU A 499 9.88 -20.92 9.91
N VAL A 500 8.76 -20.36 10.37
CA VAL A 500 8.62 -18.91 10.61
C VAL A 500 9.44 -18.46 11.82
N GLN A 501 9.41 -19.21 12.92
CA GLN A 501 10.05 -18.80 14.18
C GLN A 501 11.50 -19.25 14.31
N LEU A 502 11.84 -20.45 13.84
CA LEU A 502 13.15 -21.05 14.01
C LEU A 502 13.98 -21.12 12.72
N ASN A 503 13.42 -20.65 11.61
CA ASN A 503 14.03 -20.75 10.26
C ASN A 503 14.44 -22.20 9.91
N ARG A 504 13.72 -23.20 10.42
CA ARG A 504 13.88 -24.60 10.06
C ARG A 504 13.20 -24.86 8.73
N LYS A 505 13.96 -25.23 7.71
CA LYS A 505 13.47 -25.39 6.34
C LYS A 505 12.55 -26.61 6.25
N ARG A 506 11.24 -26.39 6.17
CA ARG A 506 10.19 -27.40 5.96
C ARG A 506 9.60 -27.33 4.54
N TYR A 507 9.50 -26.13 3.97
CA TYR A 507 8.93 -25.90 2.64
C TYR A 507 10.03 -25.66 1.60
N PHE A 508 10.05 -26.50 0.58
CA PHE A 508 11.01 -26.51 -0.51
C PHE A 508 10.39 -25.87 -1.76
N PRO A 509 11.11 -24.96 -2.43
CA PRO A 509 10.58 -24.31 -3.61
C PRO A 509 10.58 -25.26 -4.81
N LEU A 510 9.41 -25.35 -5.48
CA LEU A 510 9.26 -26.00 -6.76
C LEU A 510 9.48 -24.99 -7.90
N LEU A 511 8.84 -23.81 -7.79
CA LEU A 511 9.03 -22.65 -8.67
C LEU A 511 9.44 -21.46 -7.83
N LYS A 512 10.67 -20.92 -8.03
CA LYS A 512 11.23 -19.82 -7.24
C LYS A 512 11.93 -18.74 -8.04
N ARG A 513 12.31 -19.03 -9.27
CA ARG A 513 13.08 -18.13 -10.14
C ARG A 513 12.56 -18.20 -11.57
N GLN A 514 12.80 -17.17 -12.35
CA GLN A 514 12.51 -17.16 -13.78
C GLN A 514 13.14 -18.37 -14.51
N ARG A 515 14.33 -18.80 -14.11
CA ARG A 515 14.98 -19.99 -14.68
C ARG A 515 14.14 -21.28 -14.51
N ASP A 516 13.40 -21.39 -13.39
CA ASP A 516 12.54 -22.55 -13.14
C ASP A 516 11.31 -22.49 -14.05
N ALA A 517 10.76 -21.29 -14.26
CA ALA A 517 9.67 -21.07 -15.21
C ALA A 517 10.12 -21.36 -16.66
N LEU A 518 11.32 -20.96 -17.05
CA LEU A 518 11.89 -21.29 -18.36
C LEU A 518 12.05 -22.78 -18.53
N LYS A 519 12.58 -23.51 -17.55
CA LYS A 519 12.70 -24.95 -17.57
C LYS A 519 11.31 -25.64 -17.67
N LEU A 520 10.31 -25.12 -16.95
CA LEU A 520 8.95 -25.65 -17.04
C LEU A 520 8.39 -25.43 -18.45
N ARG A 521 8.51 -24.22 -18.98
CA ARG A 521 8.10 -23.89 -20.35
C ARG A 521 8.74 -24.85 -21.37
N ASP A 522 10.06 -25.01 -21.30
CA ASP A 522 10.80 -25.85 -22.27
C ASP A 522 10.30 -27.31 -22.25
N LYS A 523 10.00 -27.83 -21.05
CA LYS A 523 9.41 -29.17 -20.90
C LYS A 523 7.96 -29.22 -21.42
N VAL A 524 7.14 -28.21 -21.11
CA VAL A 524 5.75 -28.09 -21.59
C VAL A 524 5.72 -28.03 -23.10
N VAL A 525 6.54 -27.18 -23.70
CA VAL A 525 6.66 -26.99 -25.14
C VAL A 525 7.12 -28.30 -25.82
N ALA A 526 8.07 -29.00 -25.20
CA ALA A 526 8.53 -30.29 -25.72
C ALA A 526 7.44 -31.39 -25.70
N VAL A 527 6.68 -31.46 -24.59
CA VAL A 527 5.54 -32.41 -24.46
C VAL A 527 4.42 -32.04 -25.44
N ALA A 528 4.10 -30.74 -25.56
CA ALA A 528 3.07 -30.27 -26.50
C ALA A 528 3.47 -30.39 -27.98
N GLY A 529 4.75 -30.72 -28.29
CA GLY A 529 5.23 -30.79 -29.64
C GLY A 529 5.40 -29.45 -30.35
N ILE A 530 5.36 -28.33 -29.59
CA ILE A 530 5.49 -26.99 -30.11
C ILE A 530 6.95 -26.69 -30.43
N THR A 531 7.31 -26.82 -31.69
CA THR A 531 8.65 -26.44 -32.22
C THR A 531 8.49 -25.30 -33.21
N GLU A 532 9.54 -24.52 -33.42
CA GLU A 532 9.55 -23.45 -34.41
C GLU A 532 9.16 -23.99 -35.79
N LYS A 533 9.71 -25.12 -36.15
CA LYS A 533 9.40 -25.82 -37.42
C LYS A 533 7.93 -26.24 -37.51
N ALA A 534 7.32 -26.75 -36.42
CA ALA A 534 5.91 -27.12 -36.39
C ALA A 534 5.01 -25.89 -36.53
N LEU A 535 5.35 -24.80 -35.88
CA LEU A 535 4.60 -23.55 -35.98
C LEU A 535 4.74 -22.92 -37.40
N ASP A 536 5.91 -23.04 -38.04
CA ASP A 536 6.09 -22.60 -39.44
C ASP A 536 5.19 -23.40 -40.41
N ILE A 537 5.10 -24.71 -40.20
CA ILE A 537 4.22 -25.58 -40.98
C ILE A 537 2.77 -25.18 -40.80
N LEU A 538 2.32 -24.96 -39.57
CA LEU A 538 0.96 -24.52 -39.27
C LEU A 538 0.69 -23.14 -39.88
N SER A 539 1.60 -22.20 -39.76
CA SER A 539 1.49 -20.87 -40.34
C SER A 539 1.28 -20.94 -41.85
N LEU A 540 2.06 -21.75 -42.51
CA LEU A 540 1.92 -21.97 -43.94
C LEU A 540 0.60 -22.63 -44.33
N HIS A 541 0.15 -23.59 -43.52
CA HIS A 541 -1.16 -24.25 -43.72
C HIS A 541 -2.34 -23.25 -43.60
N GLU A 542 -2.37 -22.49 -42.51
CA GLU A 542 -3.43 -21.49 -42.27
C GLU A 542 -3.35 -20.32 -43.28
N TYR A 543 -2.16 -19.92 -43.69
CA TYR A 543 -2.00 -18.92 -44.77
C TYR A 543 -2.58 -19.43 -46.11
N ASN A 544 -2.36 -20.70 -46.45
CA ASN A 544 -2.93 -21.31 -47.65
C ASN A 544 -4.48 -21.41 -47.56
N LYS A 545 -5.04 -21.63 -46.38
CA LYS A 545 -6.51 -21.54 -46.17
C LYS A 545 -6.99 -20.11 -46.40
N LEU A 546 -6.35 -19.11 -45.83
CA LEU A 546 -6.71 -17.70 -45.94
C LEU A 546 -6.77 -17.23 -47.40
N ILE A 547 -5.86 -17.72 -48.26
CA ILE A 547 -5.84 -17.38 -49.66
C ILE A 547 -6.99 -18.05 -50.43
N LYS A 548 -7.42 -19.23 -50.02
CA LYS A 548 -8.42 -20.04 -50.76
C LYS A 548 -9.86 -19.83 -50.30
N GLU A 549 -10.06 -19.36 -49.08
CA GLU A 549 -11.39 -19.26 -48.47
C GLU A 549 -11.83 -17.79 -48.28
N THR A 550 -13.13 -17.55 -48.21
CA THR A 550 -13.73 -16.23 -48.02
C THR A 550 -14.73 -16.27 -46.84
N GLY A 551 -15.07 -15.09 -46.28
CA GLY A 551 -16.01 -14.96 -45.16
C GLY A 551 -15.49 -15.53 -43.85
N GLU A 552 -16.34 -16.13 -43.03
CA GLU A 552 -16.04 -16.63 -41.69
C GLU A 552 -14.84 -17.59 -41.64
N LYS A 553 -14.62 -18.40 -42.69
CA LYS A 553 -13.44 -19.29 -42.76
C LYS A 553 -12.14 -18.56 -42.96
N ALA A 554 -12.15 -17.45 -43.71
CA ALA A 554 -10.99 -16.60 -43.87
C ALA A 554 -10.70 -15.84 -42.56
N ASP A 555 -11.73 -15.42 -41.82
CA ASP A 555 -11.56 -14.76 -40.52
C ASP A 555 -11.04 -15.74 -39.45
N SER A 556 -11.50 -16.99 -39.46
CA SER A 556 -10.94 -18.06 -38.63
C SER A 556 -9.47 -18.32 -38.92
N ALA A 557 -9.07 -18.34 -40.19
CA ALA A 557 -7.66 -18.52 -40.57
C ALA A 557 -6.77 -17.32 -40.14
N ARG A 558 -7.32 -16.08 -40.18
CA ARG A 558 -6.62 -14.89 -39.65
C ARG A 558 -6.38 -14.98 -38.14
N GLU A 559 -7.42 -15.37 -37.39
CA GLU A 559 -7.34 -15.58 -35.95
C GLU A 559 -6.31 -16.67 -35.61
N ALA A 560 -6.31 -17.77 -36.36
CA ALA A 560 -5.33 -18.85 -36.22
C ALA A 560 -3.90 -18.36 -36.45
N LEU A 561 -3.66 -17.60 -37.51
CA LEU A 561 -2.36 -17.01 -37.80
C LEU A 561 -1.87 -16.07 -36.70
N TYR A 562 -2.78 -15.26 -36.18
CA TYR A 562 -2.48 -14.37 -35.05
C TYR A 562 -2.04 -15.16 -33.82
N ARG A 563 -2.80 -16.21 -33.44
CA ARG A 563 -2.49 -17.09 -32.30
C ARG A 563 -1.15 -17.83 -32.50
N ILE A 564 -0.87 -18.34 -33.69
CA ILE A 564 0.39 -18.99 -34.01
C ILE A 564 1.57 -18.01 -33.90
N GLY A 565 1.37 -16.76 -34.33
CA GLY A 565 2.35 -15.68 -34.18
C GLY A 565 2.66 -15.39 -32.71
N LEU A 566 1.64 -15.28 -31.86
CA LEU A 566 1.79 -15.12 -30.41
C LEU A 566 2.54 -16.29 -29.78
N LEU A 567 2.25 -17.53 -30.18
CA LEU A 567 2.96 -18.73 -29.73
C LEU A 567 4.44 -18.65 -30.06
N LYS A 568 4.76 -18.25 -31.27
CA LYS A 568 6.15 -18.18 -31.74
C LYS A 568 6.94 -17.09 -31.02
N GLU A 569 6.41 -15.89 -30.92
CA GLU A 569 7.13 -14.76 -30.35
C GLU A 569 7.15 -14.77 -28.83
N GLU A 570 6.04 -15.07 -28.18
CA GLU A 570 5.88 -14.86 -26.76
C GLU A 570 6.03 -16.14 -25.92
N VAL A 571 5.72 -17.31 -26.46
CA VAL A 571 5.89 -18.59 -25.75
C VAL A 571 7.27 -19.15 -25.97
N LEU A 572 7.74 -19.22 -27.23
CA LEU A 572 9.07 -19.77 -27.52
C LEU A 572 10.20 -18.83 -27.13
N HIS A 573 10.02 -17.52 -27.28
CA HIS A 573 11.09 -16.55 -27.06
C HIS A 573 10.99 -15.77 -25.73
N ALA A 574 9.80 -15.45 -25.25
CA ALA A 574 9.62 -14.55 -24.10
C ALA A 574 9.32 -15.22 -22.74
N ALA A 575 9.07 -16.51 -22.68
CA ALA A 575 8.70 -17.21 -21.44
C ALA A 575 7.47 -16.65 -20.70
N ASN A 576 6.51 -16.14 -21.43
CA ASN A 576 5.28 -15.62 -20.83
C ASN A 576 4.27 -16.73 -20.59
N PHE A 577 4.22 -17.23 -19.36
CA PHE A 577 3.29 -18.30 -18.97
C PHE A 577 1.81 -17.90 -19.06
N GLY A 578 1.47 -16.60 -18.92
CA GLY A 578 0.09 -16.16 -19.06
C GLY A 578 -0.49 -16.35 -20.45
N LEU A 579 0.35 -16.48 -21.48
CA LEU A 579 -0.08 -16.80 -22.83
C LEU A 579 -0.26 -18.30 -23.05
N LEU A 580 0.42 -19.17 -22.28
CA LEU A 580 0.11 -20.59 -22.24
C LEU A 580 -1.31 -20.85 -21.74
N ASP A 581 -1.79 -20.05 -20.79
CA ASP A 581 -3.17 -20.15 -20.29
C ASP A 581 -4.21 -19.93 -21.40
N ALA A 582 -3.92 -19.08 -22.39
CA ALA A 582 -4.80 -18.85 -23.55
C ALA A 582 -4.89 -20.07 -24.49
N LEU A 583 -4.00 -21.05 -24.33
CA LEU A 583 -4.00 -22.29 -25.09
C LEU A 583 -4.58 -23.47 -24.33
N LEU A 584 -4.99 -23.27 -23.09
CA LEU A 584 -5.66 -24.33 -22.31
C LEU A 584 -7.16 -24.37 -22.64
N PRO A 585 -7.77 -25.58 -22.62
CA PRO A 585 -9.20 -25.72 -22.86
C PRO A 585 -10.04 -25.17 -21.69
N ASP A 586 -11.27 -24.78 -21.98
CA ASP A 586 -12.29 -24.45 -20.98
C ASP A 586 -11.91 -23.34 -19.99
N GLU A 587 -11.16 -22.32 -20.46
CA GLU A 587 -10.66 -21.21 -19.65
C GLU A 587 -9.80 -21.64 -18.44
N ARG A 588 -9.29 -22.86 -18.45
CA ARG A 588 -8.38 -23.36 -17.40
C ARG A 588 -7.06 -22.60 -17.41
N THR A 589 -6.44 -22.55 -16.25
CA THR A 589 -5.14 -21.89 -16.06
C THR A 589 -4.04 -22.90 -15.75
N SER A 590 -2.81 -22.60 -16.09
CA SER A 590 -1.66 -23.40 -15.67
C SER A 590 -1.54 -23.51 -14.14
N GLN A 591 -2.02 -22.53 -13.41
CA GLN A 591 -2.09 -22.57 -11.95
C GLN A 591 -3.01 -23.70 -11.47
N GLU A 592 -4.19 -23.86 -12.06
CA GLU A 592 -5.14 -24.92 -11.70
C GLU A 592 -4.57 -26.30 -11.99
N LEU A 593 -3.89 -26.49 -13.11
CA LEU A 593 -3.22 -27.73 -13.44
C LEU A 593 -2.06 -28.07 -12.48
N ILE A 594 -1.31 -27.05 -12.02
CA ILE A 594 -0.29 -27.23 -11.00
C ILE A 594 -0.94 -27.62 -9.66
N ASP A 595 -2.04 -26.98 -9.29
CA ASP A 595 -2.78 -27.27 -8.06
C ASP A 595 -3.31 -28.70 -8.05
N GLU A 596 -3.92 -29.17 -9.15
CA GLU A 596 -4.40 -30.54 -9.31
C GLU A 596 -3.28 -31.59 -9.11
N ILE A 597 -2.11 -31.37 -9.69
CA ILE A 597 -0.98 -32.29 -9.53
C ILE A 597 -0.49 -32.29 -8.07
N LEU A 598 -0.42 -31.12 -7.43
CA LEU A 598 0.03 -31.03 -6.05
C LEU A 598 -1.00 -31.60 -5.06
N GLN A 599 -2.31 -31.50 -5.37
CA GLN A 599 -3.36 -32.18 -4.61
C GLN A 599 -3.26 -33.71 -4.73
N ASP A 600 -2.98 -34.24 -5.94
CA ASP A 600 -2.76 -35.65 -6.13
C ASP A 600 -1.53 -36.18 -5.36
N GLU A 601 -0.40 -35.43 -5.39
CA GLU A 601 0.78 -35.75 -4.59
C GLU A 601 0.49 -35.73 -3.08
N LEU A 602 -0.35 -34.81 -2.62
CA LEU A 602 -0.79 -34.74 -1.22
C LEU A 602 -1.65 -35.93 -0.85
N GLN A 603 -2.64 -36.33 -1.70
CA GLN A 603 -3.51 -37.47 -1.46
C GLN A 603 -2.71 -38.78 -1.45
N GLN A 604 -1.68 -38.91 -2.25
CA GLN A 604 -0.80 -40.09 -2.27
C GLN A 604 0.19 -40.11 -1.10
N GLY A 605 0.25 -39.05 -0.29
CA GLY A 605 1.17 -38.95 0.85
C GLY A 605 2.63 -38.69 0.45
N HIS A 606 2.91 -38.31 -0.80
CA HIS A 606 4.24 -37.97 -1.27
C HIS A 606 4.71 -36.62 -0.74
N ILE A 607 3.77 -35.70 -0.47
CA ILE A 607 3.99 -34.43 0.19
C ILE A 607 3.02 -34.29 1.36
N LEU A 608 3.39 -33.51 2.38
CA LEU A 608 2.58 -33.24 3.57
C LEU A 608 1.74 -31.97 3.45
N ASP A 609 2.19 -31.03 2.64
CA ASP A 609 1.52 -29.75 2.41
C ASP A 609 2.16 -29.03 1.22
N TYR A 610 1.42 -28.09 0.65
CA TYR A 610 1.94 -27.21 -0.38
C TYR A 610 1.21 -25.87 -0.37
N PHE A 611 1.78 -24.88 -1.06
CA PHE A 611 1.06 -23.67 -1.43
C PHE A 611 1.59 -23.09 -2.74
N ILE A 612 0.68 -22.39 -3.41
CA ILE A 612 0.94 -21.63 -4.62
C ILE A 612 0.64 -20.17 -4.32
N TRP A 613 1.57 -19.29 -4.66
CA TRP A 613 1.40 -17.86 -4.52
C TRP A 613 1.48 -17.20 -5.90
N LYS A 614 0.41 -16.51 -6.30
CA LYS A 614 0.36 -15.79 -7.57
C LYS A 614 0.83 -14.36 -7.36
N ASN A 615 1.80 -13.94 -8.16
CA ASN A 615 2.31 -12.58 -8.10
C ASN A 615 1.37 -11.60 -8.82
N THR A 616 0.34 -11.15 -8.12
CA THR A 616 -0.58 -10.12 -8.63
C THR A 616 0.00 -8.71 -8.53
N GLY A 617 1.02 -8.51 -7.68
CA GLY A 617 1.62 -7.21 -7.43
C GLY A 617 2.49 -6.68 -8.58
N ILE A 618 3.12 -7.56 -9.38
CA ILE A 618 3.88 -7.15 -10.57
C ILE A 618 2.96 -6.47 -11.60
N TYR A 619 1.70 -6.87 -11.67
CA TYR A 619 0.71 -6.24 -12.56
C TYR A 619 0.32 -4.82 -12.13
N LYS A 620 0.50 -4.45 -10.84
CA LYS A 620 0.22 -3.10 -10.32
C LYS A 620 1.27 -2.05 -10.74
N PHE A 621 2.37 -2.43 -11.36
CA PHE A 621 3.31 -1.49 -12.00
C PHE A 621 2.80 -0.97 -13.34
N GLY A 622 1.53 -1.16 -13.63
CA GLY A 622 0.93 -0.79 -14.89
C GLY A 622 1.06 0.70 -15.19
N VAL A 623 1.18 0.98 -16.48
CA VAL A 623 1.18 2.31 -17.10
C VAL A 623 0.04 3.21 -16.60
N SER A 624 -1.07 2.64 -16.12
CA SER A 624 -2.23 3.38 -15.63
C SER A 624 -1.96 4.25 -14.40
N GLU A 625 -1.08 3.82 -13.48
CA GLU A 625 -0.73 4.65 -12.30
C GLU A 625 0.22 5.80 -12.67
N LEU A 626 0.96 5.66 -13.77
CA LEU A 626 1.98 6.61 -14.19
C LEU A 626 1.43 7.70 -15.12
N THR A 627 0.19 7.57 -15.59
CA THR A 627 -0.47 8.54 -16.47
C THR A 627 -0.67 9.93 -15.84
N ASP A 628 -0.48 10.04 -14.54
CA ASP A 628 -0.68 11.29 -13.79
C ASP A 628 0.62 12.02 -13.43
N ILE A 629 1.75 11.70 -14.08
CA ILE A 629 2.97 12.50 -13.99
C ILE A 629 2.85 13.68 -14.95
N PHE A 630 3.05 14.89 -14.46
CA PHE A 630 3.02 16.10 -15.24
C PHE A 630 4.39 16.73 -15.38
N LEU A 631 4.72 17.13 -16.60
CA LEU A 631 5.95 17.84 -16.93
C LEU A 631 5.65 19.25 -17.34
N HIS A 632 6.63 20.14 -17.20
CA HIS A 632 6.55 21.50 -17.69
C HIS A 632 7.78 21.89 -18.51
N ARG A 633 7.55 22.67 -19.58
CA ARG A 633 8.58 23.33 -20.38
C ARG A 633 8.94 24.71 -19.81
N ARG A 634 10.07 25.26 -20.25
CA ARG A 634 10.52 26.61 -19.87
C ARG A 634 9.49 27.70 -20.21
N GLY A 635 8.64 27.47 -21.22
CA GLY A 635 7.56 28.35 -21.63
C GLY A 635 6.30 28.33 -20.76
N GLY A 636 6.24 27.48 -19.76
CA GLY A 636 5.10 27.39 -18.82
C GLY A 636 4.06 26.31 -19.15
N ASP A 637 4.10 25.73 -20.34
CA ASP A 637 3.16 24.67 -20.74
C ASP A 637 3.33 23.42 -19.87
N VAL A 638 2.20 22.91 -19.39
CA VAL A 638 2.13 21.66 -18.60
C VAL A 638 1.48 20.57 -19.43
N TYR A 639 2.14 19.41 -19.50
CA TYR A 639 1.65 18.26 -20.25
C TYR A 639 1.91 16.95 -19.48
N ARG A 640 1.19 15.92 -19.84
CA ARG A 640 1.41 14.59 -19.24
C ARG A 640 2.72 13.99 -19.76
N TYR A 641 3.43 13.30 -18.88
CA TYR A 641 4.60 12.54 -19.24
C TYR A 641 4.24 11.43 -20.22
N ASP A 642 4.91 11.41 -21.37
CA ASP A 642 4.68 10.38 -22.39
C ASP A 642 5.52 9.15 -22.08
N LEU A 643 4.87 8.13 -21.59
CA LEU A 643 5.48 6.86 -21.20
C LEU A 643 5.92 5.99 -22.39
N SER A 644 5.42 6.27 -23.59
CA SER A 644 5.73 5.46 -24.79
C SER A 644 7.18 5.59 -25.25
N THR A 645 7.83 6.71 -24.90
CA THR A 645 9.23 7.00 -25.26
C THR A 645 10.22 6.72 -24.13
N SER A 646 9.72 6.33 -22.95
CA SER A 646 10.52 6.24 -21.74
C SER A 646 11.09 4.84 -21.49
N LEU A 647 12.05 4.77 -20.57
CA LEU A 647 12.60 3.54 -20.03
C LEU A 647 11.50 2.64 -19.42
N ILE A 648 10.37 3.21 -19.01
CA ILE A 648 9.22 2.53 -18.41
C ILE A 648 8.54 1.59 -19.42
N SER A 649 8.44 1.97 -20.69
CA SER A 649 7.92 1.07 -21.73
C SER A 649 8.80 -0.19 -21.89
N LYS A 650 10.12 -0.03 -21.70
CA LYS A 650 11.08 -1.16 -21.68
C LYS A 650 10.92 -2.01 -20.40
N LEU A 651 10.61 -1.39 -19.27
CA LEU A 651 10.33 -2.11 -18.02
C LEU A 651 8.99 -2.86 -18.09
N ASP A 652 7.99 -2.34 -18.76
CA ASP A 652 6.73 -3.04 -19.02
C ASP A 652 6.96 -4.29 -19.89
N ALA A 653 7.82 -4.20 -20.89
CA ALA A 653 8.25 -5.36 -21.67
C ALA A 653 9.03 -6.38 -20.82
N GLN A 654 9.89 -5.92 -19.90
CA GLN A 654 10.59 -6.80 -18.95
C GLN A 654 9.65 -7.40 -17.88
N ARG A 655 8.55 -6.75 -17.54
CA ARG A 655 7.50 -7.26 -16.63
C ARG A 655 6.98 -8.61 -17.10
N MET A 656 6.80 -8.78 -18.39
CA MET A 656 6.33 -10.03 -19.00
C MET A 656 7.31 -11.19 -18.81
N SER A 657 8.57 -10.92 -18.43
CA SER A 657 9.59 -11.93 -18.16
C SER A 657 9.76 -12.26 -16.66
N CYS A 658 9.01 -11.63 -15.77
CA CYS A 658 9.09 -11.92 -14.34
C CYS A 658 8.34 -13.21 -13.96
N LEU A 659 8.84 -13.90 -12.93
CA LEU A 659 8.14 -15.06 -12.39
C LEU A 659 6.78 -14.63 -11.81
N TRP A 660 5.72 -15.17 -12.38
CA TRP A 660 4.33 -14.83 -12.07
C TRP A 660 3.73 -15.70 -10.95
N LEU A 661 4.37 -16.84 -10.65
CA LEU A 661 3.88 -17.83 -9.71
C LEU A 661 5.04 -18.45 -8.93
N PHE A 662 4.88 -18.51 -7.61
CA PHE A 662 5.77 -19.25 -6.72
C PHE A 662 5.04 -20.49 -6.20
N SER A 663 5.73 -21.61 -6.13
CA SER A 663 5.17 -22.84 -5.58
C SER A 663 6.15 -23.49 -4.61
N PHE A 664 5.63 -23.96 -3.48
CA PHE A 664 6.42 -24.57 -2.41
C PHE A 664 5.72 -25.83 -1.93
N VAL A 665 6.52 -26.84 -1.60
CA VAL A 665 6.05 -28.16 -1.14
C VAL A 665 6.75 -28.55 0.16
N CYS A 666 6.04 -29.23 1.04
CA CYS A 666 6.55 -29.81 2.29
C CYS A 666 6.60 -31.32 2.16
N PHE A 667 7.77 -31.92 2.33
CA PHE A 667 7.97 -33.36 2.25
C PHE A 667 7.92 -34.03 3.64
N PRO A 668 7.59 -35.33 3.72
CA PRO A 668 7.74 -36.13 4.93
C PRO A 668 9.20 -36.17 5.43
N ASP A 669 9.38 -36.21 6.75
CA ASP A 669 10.70 -36.34 7.39
C ASP A 669 11.18 -37.82 7.30
N LEU A 670 11.58 -38.26 6.11
CA LEU A 670 12.10 -39.59 5.89
C LEU A 670 13.64 -39.52 5.67
N PRO A 671 14.43 -40.36 6.35
CA PRO A 671 15.89 -40.26 6.34
C PRO A 671 16.55 -40.49 4.97
N ASP A 672 15.88 -41.15 4.01
CA ASP A 672 16.43 -41.53 2.71
C ASP A 672 15.72 -40.82 1.53
N VAL A 673 14.96 -39.76 1.78
CA VAL A 673 14.25 -39.04 0.72
C VAL A 673 15.21 -38.10 -0.01
N ASP A 674 15.48 -38.39 -1.27
CA ASP A 674 16.14 -37.46 -2.18
C ASP A 674 15.14 -36.38 -2.63
N ILE A 675 15.11 -35.28 -1.86
CA ILE A 675 14.18 -34.16 -2.08
C ILE A 675 14.36 -33.55 -3.48
N GLU A 676 15.59 -33.47 -3.99
CA GLU A 676 15.83 -32.90 -5.33
C GLU A 676 15.22 -33.78 -6.41
N LYS A 677 15.35 -35.09 -6.28
CA LYS A 677 14.74 -36.03 -7.21
C LYS A 677 13.20 -36.01 -7.15
N GLN A 678 12.64 -35.86 -5.96
CA GLN A 678 11.18 -35.72 -5.83
C GLN A 678 10.66 -34.40 -6.43
N ILE A 679 11.36 -33.31 -6.22
CA ILE A 679 11.03 -32.02 -6.85
C ILE A 679 11.07 -32.16 -8.38
N ASP A 680 12.10 -32.80 -8.94
CA ASP A 680 12.21 -33.04 -10.39
C ASP A 680 11.08 -33.93 -10.92
N ASN A 681 10.66 -34.94 -10.18
CA ASN A 681 9.53 -35.81 -10.56
C ASN A 681 8.20 -35.01 -10.61
N ILE A 682 7.88 -34.27 -9.54
CA ILE A 682 6.68 -33.41 -9.50
C ILE A 682 6.71 -32.40 -10.63
N PHE A 683 7.86 -31.80 -10.87
CA PHE A 683 8.07 -30.82 -11.94
C PHE A 683 7.82 -31.43 -13.33
N CYS A 684 8.28 -32.67 -13.58
CA CYS A 684 8.01 -33.41 -14.82
C CYS A 684 6.51 -33.74 -14.96
N ARG A 685 5.83 -34.15 -13.90
CA ARG A 685 4.39 -34.42 -13.91
C ARG A 685 3.58 -33.16 -14.27
N ILE A 686 3.92 -32.03 -13.68
CA ILE A 686 3.30 -30.72 -13.99
C ILE A 686 3.51 -30.37 -15.46
N ALA A 687 4.75 -30.48 -15.95
CA ALA A 687 5.07 -30.20 -17.33
C ALA A 687 4.32 -31.09 -18.33
N THR A 688 4.15 -32.39 -17.97
CA THR A 688 3.42 -33.36 -18.79
C THR A 688 1.92 -33.05 -18.79
N SER A 689 1.33 -32.72 -17.66
CA SER A 689 -0.10 -32.37 -17.57
C SER A 689 -0.43 -31.14 -18.41
N ILE A 690 0.32 -30.05 -18.22
CA ILE A 690 0.14 -28.80 -18.98
C ILE A 690 0.39 -29.06 -20.47
N GLY A 691 1.50 -29.73 -20.82
CA GLY A 691 1.89 -29.99 -22.18
C GLY A 691 0.86 -30.83 -22.95
N ASN A 692 0.33 -31.90 -22.33
CA ASN A 692 -0.73 -32.72 -22.92
C ASN A 692 -2.05 -31.94 -23.11
N SER A 693 -2.42 -31.09 -22.15
CA SER A 693 -3.61 -30.25 -22.27
C SER A 693 -3.47 -29.27 -23.45
N ILE A 694 -2.31 -28.65 -23.60
CA ILE A 694 -2.03 -27.75 -24.72
C ILE A 694 -1.99 -28.52 -26.04
N HIS A 695 -1.35 -29.70 -26.08
CA HIS A 695 -1.29 -30.54 -27.28
C HIS A 695 -2.69 -30.92 -27.78
N ASN A 696 -3.56 -31.36 -26.86
CA ASN A 696 -4.94 -31.67 -27.17
C ASN A 696 -5.72 -30.48 -27.73
N GLN A 697 -5.53 -29.31 -27.13
CA GLN A 697 -6.14 -28.08 -27.62
C GLN A 697 -5.61 -27.64 -28.99
N MET A 698 -4.30 -27.78 -29.22
CA MET A 698 -3.69 -27.54 -30.53
C MET A 698 -4.26 -28.45 -31.61
N ASN A 699 -4.49 -29.73 -31.28
CA ASN A 699 -5.14 -30.65 -32.18
C ASN A 699 -6.61 -30.27 -32.46
N ALA A 700 -7.35 -29.86 -31.44
CA ALA A 700 -8.73 -29.42 -31.61
C ALA A 700 -8.86 -28.15 -32.46
N LEU A 701 -7.93 -27.19 -32.32
CA LEU A 701 -7.97 -25.93 -33.02
C LEU A 701 -7.37 -26.01 -34.45
N PHE A 702 -6.32 -26.78 -34.66
CA PHE A 702 -5.48 -26.70 -35.87
C PHE A 702 -5.27 -28.04 -36.56
N ASP A 703 -5.86 -29.15 -36.08
CA ASP A 703 -5.55 -30.50 -36.57
C ASP A 703 -4.01 -30.76 -36.63
N PHE A 704 -3.36 -30.34 -35.54
CA PHE A 704 -1.90 -30.16 -35.43
C PHE A 704 -1.12 -31.40 -35.86
N ASP A 705 -1.46 -32.57 -35.37
CA ASP A 705 -0.77 -33.81 -35.66
C ASP A 705 -0.86 -34.19 -37.15
N THR A 706 -2.06 -34.05 -37.75
CA THR A 706 -2.26 -34.33 -39.18
C THR A 706 -1.49 -33.36 -40.04
N VAL A 707 -1.55 -32.06 -39.74
CA VAL A 707 -0.87 -31.03 -40.55
C VAL A 707 0.65 -31.16 -40.47
N VAL A 708 1.20 -31.32 -39.25
CA VAL A 708 2.64 -31.41 -39.02
C VAL A 708 3.21 -32.72 -39.59
N SER A 709 2.52 -33.87 -39.39
CA SER A 709 2.94 -35.17 -39.88
C SER A 709 2.96 -35.24 -41.41
N SER A 710 1.92 -34.69 -42.06
CA SER A 710 1.83 -34.72 -43.54
C SER A 710 2.99 -33.99 -44.23
N VAL A 711 3.50 -32.90 -43.66
CA VAL A 711 4.61 -32.14 -44.21
C VAL A 711 5.97 -32.78 -43.85
N MET A 712 6.09 -33.33 -42.62
CA MET A 712 7.32 -34.01 -42.19
C MET A 712 7.59 -35.32 -42.97
N GLN A 713 6.56 -36.00 -43.47
CA GLN A 713 6.69 -37.17 -44.32
C GLN A 713 7.10 -36.83 -45.75
N ILE A 714 6.79 -35.64 -46.27
CA ILE A 714 7.13 -35.18 -47.60
C ILE A 714 8.60 -34.68 -47.64
N THR A 715 9.19 -34.32 -46.47
CA THR A 715 10.57 -33.81 -46.33
C THR A 715 11.60 -34.88 -45.99
N LYS A 716 11.20 -36.13 -45.83
CA LYS A 716 12.07 -37.34 -45.82
C LYS A 716 12.07 -37.97 -47.19
#